data_5c1a4963249bebeb56cae9408f7f6180
#
_entry.id   5c1a4963249bebeb56cae9408f7f6180
#
_cell.length_a   1.000
_cell.length_b   1.000
_cell.length_c   1.000
_cell.angle_alpha   90.00
_cell.angle_beta   90.00
_cell.angle_gamma   90.00
#
_symmetry.space_group_name_H-M   'P 1'
#
loop_
_entity.id
_entity.type
_entity.pdbx_description
1 polymer ?
#
loop_
_entity_poly.entity_id
_entity_poly.type
_entity_poly.pdbx_seq_one_letter_code
_entity_poly.pdbx_strand_id
1 'polypeptide(L)'
;MKKISLLLVCLAMIFASCDKNGKKGGNAEGSVAYQRDLTEEEIQNGILTPEVLWKFGRLGDMQVSPDGKTVLYTVTYYSVETNGSNTQIYSIPVEGGEATRLTNDESISCFNPRWTKDGNIAYLSTEGDAVQVWTMSADGKENKKISNLAFDVNSFKISPTGDKIMLIADVKMDETPAEIYPDLPNTNCIIATDLMYRHWNDWHDYKYSHIFVADFNDNITNAADIMEGEKFDSPLSPYFDDAEIAWSNDGKSIAYTCKKLSGKDYAVSTNSDIYLYNLEDGTVKNLTEGMMGYDKYPVFSADSKKLAWISMETPGYESDKERLFVMDLESGEKKYVTEKWDYGCSNVVWDNENADKLYFTTVLNATFQIFSVDLNTCEIAQLTKGQHDFTGLTACGNDLLASKTSMSMATELFVVDKNGQERQLTNVNKNIYDKIEMGRVEERWVTTTDDKQMLTWVIYPPKFDSTKVYPAILYCEGGPQSPVSQFWSYRWNFQIMAANGYIVIAPNRRGLPGFGTEWNAQISGDYGGQNMKDYVSAVNAIKTEPYIDEDHIGAVGASYGGFSVYWLAGHNQDSLFKAFIAHCGMFNLESQYASTEEMFFVNHDLGGPYWEKDNATAQKSYETSPHHFVQNWNAPILIFTGGKDFRIPYTESLQAFNMAQMRGIESKLVVFPEETHFVLKPQNSILWQREFKAWLDQHLKK
;
A
#
# COMPACT_ATOMS: atom_id res chain seq x y z
N MET A 1 3.40 16.15 -0.23
CA MET A 1 2.80 14.85 -0.63
C MET A 1 3.30 13.81 0.34
N LYS A 2 2.42 13.14 1.02
CA LYS A 2 2.80 12.08 1.94
C LYS A 2 2.98 10.79 1.17
N LYS A 3 4.09 10.14 1.39
CA LYS A 3 4.53 8.89 0.80
C LYS A 3 4.40 7.79 1.86
N ILE A 4 3.73 6.71 1.56
CA ILE A 4 3.43 5.60 2.49
C ILE A 4 3.87 4.28 1.89
N SER A 5 4.45 3.47 2.74
CA SER A 5 5.09 2.17 2.55
C SER A 5 4.37 1.16 1.66
N LEU A 6 5.13 0.45 0.79
CA LEU A 6 4.62 -0.57 -0.12
C LEU A 6 5.27 -1.92 0.16
N LEU A 7 4.92 -2.52 1.25
CA LEU A 7 5.19 -3.94 1.44
C LEU A 7 3.95 -4.70 1.90
N LEU A 8 2.81 -4.24 1.48
CA LEU A 8 1.49 -4.86 1.67
C LEU A 8 0.43 -4.03 0.94
N VAL A 9 0.76 -3.61 -0.28
CA VAL A 9 0.13 -2.50 -0.96
C VAL A 9 -1.18 -2.85 -1.66
N CYS A 10 -1.70 -4.01 -1.47
CA CYS A 10 -3.12 -4.18 -1.72
C CYS A 10 -4.00 -3.76 -0.53
N LEU A 11 -3.42 -3.40 0.63
CA LEU A 11 -4.24 -3.41 1.85
C LEU A 11 -4.41 -2.12 2.60
N ALA A 12 -3.91 -1.02 2.32
CA ALA A 12 -4.36 0.24 2.92
C ALA A 12 -3.54 1.42 2.40
N MET A 13 -3.86 1.89 1.20
CA MET A 13 -3.38 3.21 0.83
C MET A 13 -4.27 4.26 1.50
N ILE A 14 -3.87 4.70 2.68
CA ILE A 14 -4.36 5.92 3.29
C ILE A 14 -3.47 7.05 2.76
N PHE A 15 -3.80 7.58 1.59
CA PHE A 15 -3.14 8.80 1.11
C PHE A 15 -3.86 10.02 1.66
N ALA A 16 -3.16 10.79 2.48
CA ALA A 16 -3.44 12.21 2.58
C ALA A 16 -2.66 12.89 1.45
N SER A 17 -3.25 13.06 0.28
CA SER A 17 -2.67 13.90 -0.76
C SER A 17 -2.91 15.37 -0.39
N CYS A 18 -1.91 16.03 0.18
CA CYS A 18 -1.86 17.49 0.14
C CYS A 18 -1.41 17.88 -1.28
N ASP A 19 -2.34 18.36 -2.09
CA ASP A 19 -2.05 18.89 -3.42
C ASP A 19 -1.33 20.24 -3.27
N LYS A 20 0.00 20.28 -3.44
CA LYS A 20 0.82 21.51 -3.38
C LYS A 20 0.47 22.53 -4.49
N ASN A 21 -0.43 22.22 -5.41
CA ASN A 21 -0.87 23.10 -6.50
C ASN A 21 -2.24 23.74 -6.28
N GLY A 22 -2.75 23.77 -5.05
CA GLY A 22 -3.92 24.55 -4.70
C GLY A 22 -3.63 26.05 -4.86
N LYS A 23 -3.96 26.63 -6.03
CA LYS A 23 -4.10 28.09 -6.15
C LYS A 23 -4.93 28.56 -4.95
N LYS A 24 -4.45 29.55 -4.21
CA LYS A 24 -5.24 30.31 -3.24
C LYS A 24 -6.53 30.79 -3.94
N GLY A 25 -7.56 29.98 -3.88
CA GLY A 25 -8.93 30.39 -4.18
C GLY A 25 -9.38 31.27 -3.04
N GLY A 26 -9.86 32.46 -3.39
CA GLY A 26 -10.25 33.50 -2.44
C GLY A 26 -11.25 33.01 -1.39
N ASN A 27 -11.20 33.64 -0.24
CA ASN A 27 -12.05 33.52 0.92
C ASN A 27 -13.48 33.12 0.57
N ALA A 28 -13.84 31.85 0.75
CA ALA A 28 -15.20 31.43 1.00
C ALA A 28 -15.34 31.27 2.51
N GLU A 29 -16.00 32.19 3.17
CA GLU A 29 -16.52 32.04 4.53
C GLU A 29 -17.53 30.88 4.54
N GLY A 30 -17.07 29.68 4.87
CA GLY A 30 -17.88 28.49 5.09
C GLY A 30 -16.98 27.38 5.54
N SER A 31 -17.16 26.86 6.75
CA SER A 31 -16.45 25.68 7.22
C SER A 31 -16.70 24.53 6.26
N VAL A 32 -15.62 23.93 5.73
CA VAL A 32 -15.72 22.70 4.94
C VAL A 32 -16.32 21.62 5.81
N ALA A 33 -17.56 21.24 5.56
CA ALA A 33 -18.21 20.19 6.32
C ALA A 33 -17.76 18.82 5.81
N TYR A 34 -17.00 18.09 6.63
CA TYR A 34 -16.69 16.67 6.40
C TYR A 34 -17.91 15.85 6.81
N GLN A 35 -18.65 15.31 5.82
CA GLN A 35 -19.83 14.51 6.08
C GLN A 35 -19.43 13.16 6.67
N ARG A 36 -19.80 12.93 7.93
CA ARG A 36 -19.49 11.71 8.70
C ARG A 36 -20.72 10.86 8.95
N ASP A 37 -21.91 11.43 8.85
CA ASP A 37 -23.17 10.76 9.11
C ASP A 37 -23.90 10.40 7.83
N LEU A 38 -24.66 9.32 7.88
CA LEU A 38 -25.50 8.88 6.78
C LEU A 38 -26.74 9.76 6.69
N THR A 39 -27.19 10.04 5.48
CA THR A 39 -28.49 10.64 5.20
C THR A 39 -29.61 9.65 5.48
N GLU A 40 -30.86 10.14 5.63
CA GLU A 40 -32.02 9.26 5.79
C GLU A 40 -32.20 8.29 4.61
N GLU A 41 -31.89 8.73 3.39
CA GLU A 41 -31.95 7.88 2.19
C GLU A 41 -30.91 6.75 2.24
N GLU A 42 -29.66 7.04 2.64
CA GLU A 42 -28.60 6.03 2.80
C GLU A 42 -28.93 5.03 3.91
N ILE A 43 -29.53 5.48 5.02
CA ILE A 43 -30.01 4.61 6.10
C ILE A 43 -31.15 3.70 5.61
N GLN A 44 -32.11 4.23 4.82
CA GLN A 44 -33.20 3.43 4.25
C GLN A 44 -32.70 2.41 3.23
N ASN A 45 -31.68 2.77 2.44
CA ASN A 45 -31.01 1.87 1.51
C ASN A 45 -30.27 0.75 2.26
N GLY A 46 -29.59 1.09 3.35
CA GLY A 46 -28.99 0.15 4.31
C GLY A 46 -27.86 -0.72 3.75
N ILE A 47 -27.17 -0.28 2.69
CA ILE A 47 -26.04 -0.97 2.07
C ILE A 47 -24.87 -0.02 1.85
N LEU A 48 -23.67 -0.57 1.65
CA LEU A 48 -22.49 0.20 1.28
C LEU A 48 -22.61 0.66 -0.17
N THR A 49 -22.52 2.00 -0.37
CA THR A 49 -22.42 2.64 -1.68
C THR A 49 -21.10 3.41 -1.81
N PRO A 50 -20.70 3.82 -3.01
CA PRO A 50 -19.52 4.68 -3.18
C PRO A 50 -19.57 5.95 -2.32
N GLU A 51 -20.72 6.59 -2.23
CA GLU A 51 -20.93 7.81 -1.44
C GLU A 51 -20.79 7.53 0.07
N VAL A 52 -21.34 6.42 0.54
CA VAL A 52 -21.20 5.96 1.93
C VAL A 52 -19.75 5.64 2.26
N LEU A 53 -19.02 4.97 1.34
CA LEU A 53 -17.59 4.64 1.55
C LEU A 53 -16.74 5.89 1.81
N TRP A 54 -17.05 7.02 1.15
CA TRP A 54 -16.30 8.27 1.32
C TRP A 54 -16.61 9.02 2.62
N LYS A 55 -17.61 8.59 3.38
CA LYS A 55 -17.92 9.10 4.74
C LYS A 55 -17.12 8.40 5.84
N PHE A 56 -16.46 7.29 5.53
CA PHE A 56 -15.65 6.56 6.49
C PHE A 56 -14.46 7.39 6.97
N GLY A 57 -14.29 7.45 8.28
CA GLY A 57 -13.04 7.89 8.89
C GLY A 57 -11.97 6.83 8.65
N ARG A 58 -10.80 7.26 8.16
CA ARG A 58 -9.65 6.41 7.88
C ARG A 58 -8.63 6.53 9.00
N LEU A 59 -8.55 5.49 9.81
CA LEU A 59 -7.61 5.41 10.90
C LEU A 59 -6.18 5.26 10.35
N GLY A 60 -5.26 6.05 10.91
CA GLY A 60 -3.84 5.99 10.61
C GLY A 60 -3.02 6.29 11.86
N ASP A 61 -1.74 6.11 11.81
CA ASP A 61 -0.78 6.17 12.90
C ASP A 61 -1.24 5.35 14.13
N MET A 62 -0.34 4.93 14.95
CA MET A 62 -0.63 4.37 16.28
C MET A 62 0.62 4.49 17.14
N GLN A 63 0.47 5.13 18.30
CA GLN A 63 1.58 5.40 19.20
C GLN A 63 1.15 5.11 20.64
N VAL A 64 1.86 4.21 21.30
CA VAL A 64 1.63 3.92 22.74
C VAL A 64 2.40 4.95 23.57
N SER A 65 1.78 5.47 24.62
CA SER A 65 2.44 6.38 25.55
C SER A 65 3.61 5.71 26.31
N PRO A 66 4.59 6.49 26.78
CA PRO A 66 5.74 5.93 27.51
C PRO A 66 5.35 5.14 28.76
N ASP A 67 4.22 5.48 29.39
CA ASP A 67 3.68 4.75 30.56
C ASP A 67 2.78 3.54 30.18
N GLY A 68 2.60 3.28 28.87
CA GLY A 68 1.81 2.17 28.36
C GLY A 68 0.30 2.28 28.53
N LYS A 69 -0.25 3.48 28.86
CA LYS A 69 -1.66 3.61 29.24
C LYS A 69 -2.56 4.26 28.21
N THR A 70 -1.99 4.98 27.25
CA THR A 70 -2.74 5.76 26.26
C THR A 70 -2.20 5.50 24.86
N VAL A 71 -3.10 5.38 23.89
CA VAL A 71 -2.76 5.29 22.47
C VAL A 71 -3.13 6.60 21.78
N LEU A 72 -2.20 7.16 21.00
CA LEU A 72 -2.48 8.19 20.00
C LEU A 72 -2.72 7.52 18.65
N TYR A 73 -3.67 8.06 17.91
CA TYR A 73 -3.92 7.68 16.52
C TYR A 73 -4.47 8.86 15.74
N THR A 74 -4.47 8.76 14.43
CA THR A 74 -5.07 9.78 13.56
C THR A 74 -6.32 9.24 12.87
N VAL A 75 -7.25 10.16 12.56
CA VAL A 75 -8.38 9.86 11.68
C VAL A 75 -8.43 10.91 10.59
N THR A 76 -8.46 10.43 9.34
CA THR A 76 -8.61 11.26 8.14
C THR A 76 -10.02 11.14 7.58
N TYR A 77 -10.69 12.27 7.41
CA TYR A 77 -11.96 12.38 6.68
C TYR A 77 -11.76 13.10 5.35
N TYR A 78 -12.56 12.73 4.37
CA TYR A 78 -12.53 13.32 3.04
C TYR A 78 -13.81 14.15 2.79
N SER A 79 -13.66 15.24 2.03
CA SER A 79 -14.77 16.00 1.51
C SER A 79 -14.95 15.71 0.03
N VAL A 80 -16.09 15.16 -0.35
CA VAL A 80 -16.44 14.95 -1.76
C VAL A 80 -16.63 16.29 -2.47
N GLU A 81 -17.13 17.31 -1.77
CA GLU A 81 -17.37 18.65 -2.32
C GLU A 81 -16.08 19.33 -2.77
N THR A 82 -15.04 19.28 -1.93
CA THR A 82 -13.76 19.98 -2.18
C THR A 82 -12.69 19.08 -2.79
N ASN A 83 -12.91 17.76 -2.91
CA ASN A 83 -11.89 16.75 -3.20
C ASN A 83 -10.70 16.76 -2.21
N GLY A 84 -10.88 17.37 -1.03
CA GLY A 84 -9.84 17.51 -0.01
C GLY A 84 -9.96 16.49 1.11
N SER A 85 -9.01 16.53 2.02
CA SER A 85 -9.02 15.72 3.24
C SER A 85 -8.53 16.51 4.44
N ASN A 86 -8.94 16.07 5.62
CA ASN A 86 -8.48 16.62 6.89
C ASN A 86 -8.13 15.48 7.85
N THR A 87 -6.97 15.58 8.47
CA THR A 87 -6.46 14.61 9.44
C THR A 87 -6.39 15.24 10.80
N GLN A 88 -6.92 14.55 11.82
CA GLN A 88 -6.90 15.01 13.21
C GLN A 88 -6.36 13.92 14.13
N ILE A 89 -5.82 14.33 15.27
CA ILE A 89 -5.22 13.46 16.29
C ILE A 89 -6.23 13.13 17.36
N TYR A 90 -6.25 11.87 17.75
CA TYR A 90 -7.09 11.32 18.81
C TYR A 90 -6.25 10.57 19.83
N SER A 91 -6.77 10.46 21.04
CA SER A 91 -6.24 9.57 22.07
C SER A 91 -7.32 8.63 22.59
N ILE A 92 -6.90 7.45 23.08
CA ILE A 92 -7.77 6.48 23.72
C ILE A 92 -6.98 5.73 24.82
N PRO A 93 -7.56 5.45 26.00
CA PRO A 93 -6.91 4.60 27.00
C PRO A 93 -6.67 3.19 26.46
N VAL A 94 -5.49 2.60 26.76
CA VAL A 94 -5.17 1.21 26.37
C VAL A 94 -6.19 0.22 26.92
N GLU A 95 -6.75 0.47 28.11
CA GLU A 95 -7.79 -0.37 28.69
C GLU A 95 -9.16 -0.24 28.00
N GLY A 96 -9.30 0.69 27.05
CA GLY A 96 -10.55 1.01 26.37
C GLY A 96 -11.29 2.17 27.00
N GLY A 97 -12.42 2.54 26.42
CA GLY A 97 -13.23 3.69 26.83
C GLY A 97 -13.54 4.62 25.68
N GLU A 98 -13.86 5.88 26.00
CA GLU A 98 -14.17 6.89 24.99
C GLU A 98 -12.88 7.50 24.42
N ALA A 99 -12.82 7.62 23.11
CA ALA A 99 -11.75 8.32 22.42
C ALA A 99 -11.91 9.84 22.58
N THR A 100 -10.80 10.53 22.79
CA THR A 100 -10.75 11.99 22.86
C THR A 100 -10.11 12.56 21.61
N ARG A 101 -10.79 13.46 20.92
CA ARG A 101 -10.22 14.24 19.80
C ARG A 101 -9.35 15.35 20.39
N LEU A 102 -8.06 15.37 20.08
CA LEU A 102 -7.09 16.31 20.64
C LEU A 102 -6.93 17.58 19.77
N THR A 103 -7.08 17.45 18.45
CA THR A 103 -7.00 18.59 17.51
C THR A 103 -8.35 18.80 16.84
N ASN A 104 -8.82 20.04 16.74
CA ASN A 104 -10.22 20.34 16.41
C ASN A 104 -10.41 21.33 15.25
N ASP A 105 -9.34 21.92 14.71
CA ASP A 105 -9.44 22.83 13.58
C ASP A 105 -9.48 22.05 12.27
N GLU A 106 -10.63 22.05 11.61
CA GLU A 106 -10.83 21.33 10.34
C GLU A 106 -10.27 22.09 9.12
N SER A 107 -9.74 23.30 9.31
CA SER A 107 -9.04 24.03 8.25
C SER A 107 -7.58 23.61 8.09
N ILE A 108 -7.01 22.93 9.09
CA ILE A 108 -5.64 22.42 9.11
C ILE A 108 -5.62 20.93 9.39
N SER A 109 -4.61 20.23 8.87
CA SER A 109 -4.34 18.83 9.21
C SER A 109 -3.25 18.73 10.27
N CYS A 110 -3.50 17.92 11.29
CA CYS A 110 -2.53 17.54 12.32
C CYS A 110 -2.30 16.03 12.24
N PHE A 111 -1.04 15.63 12.12
CA PHE A 111 -0.68 14.23 11.83
C PHE A 111 0.71 13.85 12.34
N ASN A 112 1.09 12.58 12.19
CA ASN A 112 2.35 12.03 12.68
C ASN A 112 2.58 12.34 14.17
N PRO A 113 1.60 12.03 15.09
CA PRO A 113 1.77 12.30 16.50
C PRO A 113 2.84 11.39 17.10
N ARG A 114 3.64 11.92 18.01
CA ARG A 114 4.67 11.20 18.76
C ARG A 114 4.63 11.63 20.21
N TRP A 115 4.65 10.68 21.13
CA TRP A 115 4.83 10.98 22.53
C TRP A 115 6.24 11.53 22.79
N THR A 116 6.34 12.56 23.58
CA THR A 116 7.61 13.02 24.13
C THR A 116 7.90 12.27 25.44
N LYS A 117 9.15 12.28 25.88
CA LYS A 117 9.56 11.57 27.11
C LYS A 117 8.84 12.05 28.37
N ASP A 118 8.47 13.32 28.41
CA ASP A 118 7.74 13.96 29.52
C ASP A 118 6.21 13.82 29.42
N GLY A 119 5.71 13.05 28.44
CA GLY A 119 4.29 12.73 28.30
C GLY A 119 3.47 13.79 27.55
N ASN A 120 4.13 14.79 26.93
CA ASN A 120 3.50 15.67 25.95
C ASN A 120 3.41 15.00 24.57
N ILE A 121 2.83 15.68 23.60
CA ILE A 121 2.66 15.17 22.25
C ILE A 121 3.32 16.13 21.26
N ALA A 122 4.25 15.63 20.44
CA ALA A 122 4.75 16.34 19.27
C ALA A 122 4.00 15.85 18.04
N TYR A 123 3.77 16.72 17.06
CA TYR A 123 3.03 16.39 15.83
C TYR A 123 3.39 17.33 14.68
N LEU A 124 3.06 16.95 13.47
CA LEU A 124 3.13 17.80 12.29
C LEU A 124 1.80 18.53 12.06
N SER A 125 1.89 19.81 11.68
CA SER A 125 0.73 20.61 11.32
C SER A 125 0.94 21.32 9.97
N THR A 126 -0.14 21.43 9.20
CA THR A 126 -0.19 22.24 7.97
C THR A 126 -0.48 23.72 8.26
N GLU A 127 -0.52 24.13 9.52
CA GLU A 127 -0.72 25.51 9.90
C GLU A 127 0.46 26.39 9.49
N GLY A 128 0.20 27.43 8.70
CA GLY A 128 1.19 28.37 8.18
C GLY A 128 1.62 28.07 6.75
N ASP A 129 2.82 28.52 6.37
CA ASP A 129 3.32 28.41 4.99
C ASP A 129 4.07 27.09 4.71
N ALA A 130 4.51 26.38 5.76
CA ALA A 130 5.23 25.13 5.67
C ALA A 130 4.80 24.16 6.78
N VAL A 131 4.87 22.86 6.48
CA VAL A 131 4.65 21.80 7.47
C VAL A 131 5.78 21.82 8.49
N GLN A 132 5.44 22.01 9.76
CA GLN A 132 6.39 22.15 10.86
C GLN A 132 6.00 21.28 12.05
N VAL A 133 6.94 21.10 12.98
CA VAL A 133 6.73 20.37 14.24
C VAL A 133 6.08 21.29 15.27
N TRP A 134 5.04 20.79 15.88
CA TRP A 134 4.30 21.41 16.97
C TRP A 134 4.29 20.51 18.19
N THR A 135 4.01 21.06 19.36
CA THR A 135 3.75 20.29 20.58
C THR A 135 2.44 20.70 21.21
N MET A 136 1.86 19.79 21.98
CA MET A 136 0.71 20.04 22.84
C MET A 136 0.81 19.19 24.12
N SER A 137 0.08 19.60 25.17
CA SER A 137 -0.10 18.77 26.35
C SER A 137 -0.92 17.51 26.02
N ALA A 138 -0.81 16.47 26.87
CA ALA A 138 -1.51 15.18 26.66
C ALA A 138 -3.04 15.30 26.52
N ASP A 139 -3.63 16.39 27.05
CA ASP A 139 -5.07 16.69 26.93
C ASP A 139 -5.45 17.53 25.70
N GLY A 140 -4.51 17.74 24.78
CA GLY A 140 -4.74 18.50 23.53
C GLY A 140 -4.71 20.02 23.69
N LYS A 141 -4.24 20.53 24.83
CA LYS A 141 -4.09 21.97 25.07
C LYS A 141 -2.65 22.43 24.91
N GLU A 142 -2.39 23.71 25.16
CA GLU A 142 -1.05 24.31 25.14
C GLU A 142 -0.30 24.08 23.82
N ASN A 143 -1.02 24.23 22.69
CA ASN A 143 -0.44 24.06 21.37
C ASN A 143 0.65 25.09 21.07
N LYS A 144 1.83 24.63 20.66
CA LYS A 144 2.98 25.47 20.39
C LYS A 144 3.77 24.95 19.20
N LYS A 145 4.04 25.84 18.23
CA LYS A 145 5.00 25.58 17.15
C LYS A 145 6.42 25.56 17.72
N ILE A 146 7.15 24.49 17.54
CA ILE A 146 8.52 24.33 18.07
C ILE A 146 9.60 24.31 16.98
N SER A 147 9.21 24.16 15.70
CA SER A 147 10.19 24.27 14.61
C SER A 147 9.88 25.46 13.70
N ASN A 148 10.92 26.06 13.14
CA ASN A 148 10.85 27.09 12.12
C ASN A 148 11.96 26.87 11.09
N LEU A 149 11.85 25.75 10.38
CA LEU A 149 12.80 25.31 9.36
C LEU A 149 12.46 25.91 8.00
N ALA A 150 13.47 26.06 7.14
CA ALA A 150 13.32 26.60 5.79
C ALA A 150 12.69 25.61 4.79
N PHE A 151 12.28 24.45 5.25
CA PHE A 151 11.71 23.35 4.45
C PHE A 151 10.50 22.73 5.15
N ASP A 152 9.68 22.06 4.38
CA ASP A 152 8.60 21.20 4.88
C ASP A 152 9.17 19.96 5.58
N VAL A 153 8.66 19.63 6.76
CA VAL A 153 8.98 18.38 7.45
C VAL A 153 8.01 17.30 6.96
N ASN A 154 8.52 16.27 6.28
CA ASN A 154 7.72 15.18 5.75
C ASN A 154 7.35 14.15 6.84
N SER A 155 8.27 13.85 7.75
CA SER A 155 8.08 13.01 8.94
C SER A 155 9.13 13.34 9.99
N PHE A 156 8.94 12.87 11.22
CA PHE A 156 9.93 13.00 12.29
C PHE A 156 9.83 11.87 13.31
N LYS A 157 10.94 11.63 14.05
CA LYS A 157 10.99 10.75 15.21
C LYS A 157 11.82 11.39 16.30
N ILE A 158 11.32 11.36 17.55
CA ILE A 158 12.08 11.82 18.72
C ILE A 158 13.00 10.68 19.17
N SER A 159 14.23 11.01 19.58
CA SER A 159 15.13 10.00 20.16
C SER A 159 14.52 9.40 21.43
N PRO A 160 14.74 8.11 21.72
CA PRO A 160 14.26 7.49 22.97
C PRO A 160 14.81 8.19 24.24
N THR A 161 15.94 8.87 24.14
CA THR A 161 16.51 9.71 25.22
C THR A 161 15.78 11.02 25.43
N GLY A 162 15.02 11.49 24.41
CA GLY A 162 14.17 12.68 24.47
C GLY A 162 14.92 14.00 24.24
N ASP A 163 16.19 13.97 23.88
CA ASP A 163 17.05 15.16 23.70
C ASP A 163 17.31 15.52 22.24
N LYS A 164 17.01 14.60 21.30
CA LYS A 164 17.21 14.79 19.86
C LYS A 164 15.91 14.52 19.09
N ILE A 165 15.83 15.12 17.92
CA ILE A 165 14.80 14.86 16.92
C ILE A 165 15.44 14.55 15.58
N MET A 166 14.94 13.53 14.93
CA MET A 166 15.23 13.20 13.53
C MET A 166 14.08 13.70 12.67
N LEU A 167 14.40 14.38 11.59
CA LEU A 167 13.45 14.95 10.63
C LEU A 167 13.73 14.38 9.26
N ILE A 168 12.69 14.18 8.47
CA ILE A 168 12.77 13.77 7.06
C ILE A 168 12.31 14.95 6.22
N ALA A 169 13.14 15.38 5.26
CA ALA A 169 12.81 16.47 4.37
C ALA A 169 13.48 16.31 2.99
N ASP A 170 12.92 16.99 1.99
CA ASP A 170 13.43 16.96 0.63
C ASP A 170 14.55 18.03 0.45
N VAL A 171 15.69 17.59 -0.09
CA VAL A 171 16.84 18.45 -0.41
C VAL A 171 16.99 18.56 -1.92
N LYS A 172 17.01 19.79 -2.44
CA LYS A 172 17.27 20.04 -3.85
C LYS A 172 18.77 19.86 -4.13
N MET A 173 19.13 18.94 -5.02
CA MET A 173 20.52 18.62 -5.35
C MET A 173 20.83 18.64 -6.83
N ASP A 174 19.82 18.65 -7.71
CA ASP A 174 20.00 18.76 -9.15
C ASP A 174 19.49 20.10 -9.66
N GLU A 175 20.10 20.59 -10.77
CA GLU A 175 19.67 21.82 -11.41
C GLU A 175 18.45 21.60 -12.28
N THR A 176 17.48 22.50 -12.20
CA THR A 176 16.33 22.52 -13.12
C THR A 176 16.75 23.03 -14.50
N PRO A 177 15.99 22.73 -15.57
CA PRO A 177 16.26 23.31 -16.90
C PRO A 177 16.32 24.85 -16.91
N ALA A 178 15.53 25.53 -16.09
CA ALA A 178 15.56 26.99 -15.97
C ALA A 178 16.83 27.51 -15.30
N GLU A 179 17.47 26.72 -14.44
CA GLU A 179 18.78 27.08 -13.84
C GLU A 179 19.93 26.78 -14.79
N ILE A 180 19.85 25.71 -15.59
CA ILE A 180 20.82 25.38 -16.65
C ILE A 180 20.77 26.44 -17.77
N TYR A 181 19.57 26.93 -18.09
CA TYR A 181 19.30 27.94 -19.12
C TYR A 181 18.64 29.19 -18.51
N PRO A 182 19.38 30.05 -17.81
CA PRO A 182 18.82 31.17 -17.03
C PRO A 182 18.18 32.26 -17.92
N ASP A 183 18.42 32.25 -19.21
CA ASP A 183 17.74 33.08 -20.20
C ASP A 183 16.33 32.57 -20.57
N LEU A 184 15.96 31.36 -20.13
CA LEU A 184 14.66 30.71 -20.34
C LEU A 184 13.95 30.37 -19.02
N PRO A 185 13.68 31.36 -18.14
CA PRO A 185 13.22 31.10 -16.76
C PRO A 185 11.82 30.47 -16.66
N ASN A 186 11.04 30.53 -17.75
CA ASN A 186 9.69 29.97 -17.79
C ASN A 186 9.61 28.58 -18.45
N THR A 187 10.76 27.96 -18.73
CA THR A 187 10.76 26.59 -19.28
C THR A 187 10.28 25.60 -18.21
N ASN A 188 9.46 24.64 -18.65
CA ASN A 188 8.96 23.54 -17.80
C ASN A 188 9.29 22.16 -18.41
N CYS A 189 10.26 22.11 -19.32
CA CYS A 189 10.69 20.83 -19.90
C CYS A 189 11.43 19.98 -18.86
N ILE A 190 11.52 18.69 -19.13
CA ILE A 190 12.34 17.74 -18.40
C ILE A 190 13.49 17.32 -19.32
N ILE A 191 14.71 17.36 -18.83
CA ILE A 191 15.90 16.92 -19.52
C ILE A 191 16.43 15.71 -18.77
N ALA A 192 16.30 14.52 -19.36
CA ALA A 192 16.80 13.27 -18.77
C ALA A 192 17.94 12.73 -19.65
N THR A 193 19.03 12.36 -19.01
CA THR A 193 20.20 11.74 -19.63
C THR A 193 20.48 10.34 -19.11
N ASP A 194 19.71 9.92 -18.07
CA ASP A 194 19.84 8.63 -17.40
C ASP A 194 18.49 8.18 -16.82
N LEU A 195 18.44 6.99 -16.24
CA LEU A 195 17.35 6.42 -15.47
C LEU A 195 17.58 6.71 -13.97
N MET A 196 16.56 6.73 -13.04
CA MET A 196 15.14 6.79 -13.36
C MET A 196 14.71 8.26 -13.38
N TYR A 197 14.16 8.70 -14.49
CA TYR A 197 13.69 10.09 -14.64
C TYR A 197 12.26 10.28 -14.13
N ARG A 198 11.58 9.20 -13.79
CA ARG A 198 10.24 9.18 -13.17
C ARG A 198 10.06 7.90 -12.35
N HIS A 199 9.19 7.93 -11.36
CA HIS A 199 8.91 6.80 -10.50
C HIS A 199 7.43 6.78 -10.11
N TRP A 200 6.72 5.68 -10.38
CA TRP A 200 5.29 5.47 -10.15
C TRP A 200 4.39 6.53 -10.81
N ASN A 201 4.27 7.71 -10.24
CA ASN A 201 3.33 8.77 -10.64
C ASN A 201 4.00 10.15 -10.73
N ASP A 202 5.26 10.24 -10.37
CA ASP A 202 5.98 11.51 -10.34
C ASP A 202 7.22 11.49 -11.25
N TRP A 203 7.46 12.62 -11.92
CA TRP A 203 8.74 12.91 -12.52
C TRP A 203 9.72 13.27 -11.41
N HIS A 204 10.99 12.95 -11.60
CA HIS A 204 12.03 13.38 -10.69
C HIS A 204 12.02 14.93 -10.56
N ASP A 205 11.87 15.43 -9.34
CA ASP A 205 11.67 16.86 -9.02
C ASP A 205 12.97 17.56 -8.60
N TYR A 206 14.12 16.98 -8.95
CA TYR A 206 15.47 17.48 -8.64
C TYR A 206 15.82 17.43 -7.16
N LYS A 207 15.07 16.70 -6.36
CA LYS A 207 15.25 16.57 -4.91
C LYS A 207 15.38 15.12 -4.49
N TYR A 208 16.03 14.96 -3.34
CA TYR A 208 16.18 13.67 -2.66
C TYR A 208 15.69 13.79 -1.22
N SER A 209 15.13 12.71 -0.70
CA SER A 209 14.67 12.63 0.69
C SER A 209 15.87 12.36 1.60
N HIS A 210 16.15 13.26 2.53
CA HIS A 210 17.27 13.17 3.46
C HIS A 210 16.81 13.15 4.90
N ILE A 211 17.69 12.64 5.76
CA ILE A 211 17.56 12.57 7.20
C ILE A 211 18.31 13.73 7.84
N PHE A 212 17.62 14.50 8.68
CA PHE A 212 18.19 15.60 9.45
C PHE A 212 18.13 15.28 10.94
N VAL A 213 19.10 15.78 11.70
CA VAL A 213 19.14 15.64 13.16
C VAL A 213 19.30 17.03 13.81
N ALA A 214 18.51 17.26 14.86
CA ALA A 214 18.59 18.48 15.66
C ALA A 214 18.42 18.15 17.15
N ASP A 215 18.74 19.14 18.02
CA ASP A 215 18.33 19.09 19.42
C ASP A 215 16.81 19.24 19.53
N PHE A 216 16.17 18.38 20.32
CA PHE A 216 14.74 18.49 20.60
C PHE A 216 14.51 19.53 21.68
N ASN A 217 14.00 20.67 21.28
CA ASN A 217 13.73 21.81 22.18
C ASN A 217 12.60 22.67 21.58
N ASP A 218 12.24 23.73 22.31
CA ASP A 218 11.12 24.62 21.97
C ASP A 218 11.38 25.58 20.80
N ASN A 219 12.57 25.56 20.19
CA ASN A 219 12.93 26.48 19.09
C ASN A 219 13.94 25.83 18.14
N ILE A 220 13.47 24.91 17.31
CA ILE A 220 14.28 24.20 16.31
C ILE A 220 14.32 25.06 15.04
N THR A 221 15.44 25.74 14.80
CA THR A 221 15.64 26.64 13.64
C THR A 221 16.64 26.11 12.63
N ASN A 222 17.37 25.06 12.97
CA ASN A 222 18.33 24.38 12.09
C ASN A 222 18.38 22.89 12.44
N ALA A 223 18.82 22.10 11.48
CA ALA A 223 19.06 20.67 11.65
C ALA A 223 20.23 20.26 10.74
N ALA A 224 21.04 19.33 11.20
CA ALA A 224 22.17 18.81 10.43
C ALA A 224 21.69 17.70 9.49
N ASP A 225 22.00 17.80 8.22
CA ASP A 225 21.80 16.76 7.22
C ASP A 225 22.86 15.67 7.40
N ILE A 226 22.44 14.45 7.78
CA ILE A 226 23.39 13.33 7.96
C ILE A 226 23.74 12.63 6.65
N MET A 227 23.10 13.03 5.54
CA MET A 227 23.33 12.53 4.19
C MET A 227 23.88 13.65 3.27
N GLU A 228 24.44 14.72 3.84
CA GLU A 228 24.91 15.88 3.08
C GLU A 228 25.80 15.48 1.89
N GLY A 229 25.44 15.95 0.70
CA GLY A 229 26.15 15.66 -0.55
C GLY A 229 25.77 14.34 -1.23
N GLU A 230 24.94 13.50 -0.64
CA GLU A 230 24.49 12.23 -1.22
C GLU A 230 23.22 12.42 -2.08
N LYS A 231 23.24 12.01 -3.34
CA LYS A 231 22.08 12.04 -4.25
C LYS A 231 21.30 10.73 -4.17
N PHE A 232 20.82 10.39 -2.97
CA PHE A 232 20.07 9.17 -2.69
C PHE A 232 18.92 9.47 -1.73
N ASP A 233 17.84 8.69 -1.84
CA ASP A 233 16.68 8.81 -0.96
C ASP A 233 16.84 7.93 0.29
N SER A 234 16.55 8.50 1.45
CA SER A 234 16.21 7.77 2.67
C SER A 234 15.13 8.55 3.46
N PRO A 235 13.94 7.97 3.68
CA PRO A 235 13.43 6.68 3.23
C PRO A 235 13.36 6.56 1.70
N LEU A 236 13.25 5.33 1.19
CA LEU A 236 13.30 5.06 -0.24
C LEU A 236 12.10 5.63 -1.02
N SER A 237 12.39 6.20 -2.19
CA SER A 237 11.39 6.48 -3.21
C SER A 237 10.75 5.16 -3.69
N PRO A 238 9.47 5.13 -4.09
CA PRO A 238 8.53 6.26 -4.21
C PRO A 238 7.67 6.48 -2.96
N TYR A 239 7.80 5.65 -1.94
CA TYR A 239 6.86 5.63 -0.80
C TYR A 239 7.32 6.45 0.39
N PHE A 240 8.63 6.57 0.61
CA PHE A 240 9.25 7.36 1.68
C PHE A 240 8.69 7.01 3.07
N ASP A 241 8.65 5.69 3.34
CA ASP A 241 8.16 5.15 4.61
C ASP A 241 9.16 5.41 5.72
N ASP A 242 8.74 6.14 6.75
CA ASP A 242 9.62 6.44 7.88
C ASP A 242 9.96 5.20 8.74
N ALA A 243 9.26 4.07 8.56
CA ALA A 243 9.64 2.79 9.17
C ALA A 243 10.99 2.26 8.65
N GLU A 244 11.49 2.75 7.52
CA GLU A 244 12.82 2.46 6.99
C GLU A 244 13.96 3.13 7.78
N ILE A 245 13.64 3.92 8.83
CA ILE A 245 14.62 4.64 9.66
C ILE A 245 14.31 4.41 11.13
N ALA A 246 15.31 4.05 11.93
CA ALA A 246 15.16 3.77 13.34
C ALA A 246 16.25 4.43 14.20
N TRP A 247 15.86 4.98 15.36
CA TRP A 247 16.76 5.32 16.44
C TRP A 247 17.22 4.07 17.19
N SER A 248 18.49 4.02 17.60
CA SER A 248 18.88 3.11 18.69
C SER A 248 18.24 3.56 19.99
N ASN A 249 17.86 2.62 20.86
CA ASN A 249 17.18 2.94 22.12
C ASN A 249 18.06 3.74 23.10
N ASP A 250 19.38 3.69 22.95
CA ASP A 250 20.32 4.51 23.71
C ASP A 250 20.53 5.92 23.11
N GLY A 251 19.90 6.23 21.99
CA GLY A 251 19.94 7.52 21.31
C GLY A 251 21.26 7.87 20.62
N LYS A 252 22.18 6.90 20.44
CA LYS A 252 23.53 7.17 19.91
C LYS A 252 23.67 6.91 18.42
N SER A 253 22.74 6.15 17.83
CA SER A 253 22.84 5.76 16.43
C SER A 253 21.49 5.85 15.74
N ILE A 254 21.54 6.01 14.41
CA ILE A 254 20.40 5.92 13.50
C ILE A 254 20.69 4.81 12.48
N ALA A 255 19.82 3.82 12.39
CA ALA A 255 19.83 2.85 11.30
C ALA A 255 18.84 3.30 10.23
N TYR A 256 19.24 3.27 8.96
CA TYR A 256 18.38 3.69 7.85
C TYR A 256 18.61 2.87 6.60
N THR A 257 17.54 2.67 5.85
CA THR A 257 17.56 2.03 4.53
C THR A 257 17.93 3.04 3.47
N CYS A 258 18.87 2.69 2.58
CA CYS A 258 19.23 3.53 1.44
C CYS A 258 19.67 2.66 0.26
N LYS A 259 19.29 3.06 -0.96
CA LYS A 259 19.69 2.41 -2.21
C LYS A 259 20.73 3.30 -2.91
N LYS A 260 22.02 3.08 -2.59
CA LYS A 260 23.14 3.88 -3.13
C LYS A 260 23.57 3.39 -4.51
N LEU A 261 22.63 3.37 -5.43
CA LEU A 261 22.81 3.10 -6.85
C LEU A 261 22.31 4.27 -7.68
N SER A 262 22.75 4.38 -8.93
CA SER A 262 22.35 5.46 -9.84
C SER A 262 22.13 4.96 -11.25
N GLY A 263 21.40 5.72 -12.05
CA GLY A 263 21.19 5.46 -13.47
C GLY A 263 20.57 4.11 -13.75
N LYS A 264 21.09 3.43 -14.76
CA LYS A 264 20.66 2.10 -15.16
C LYS A 264 20.71 1.10 -13.98
N ASP A 265 21.76 1.13 -13.16
CA ASP A 265 21.93 0.19 -12.08
C ASP A 265 20.84 0.36 -11.01
N TYR A 266 20.41 1.58 -10.75
CA TYR A 266 19.24 1.85 -9.90
C TYR A 266 17.96 1.26 -10.48
N ALA A 267 17.72 1.44 -11.79
CA ALA A 267 16.49 1.01 -12.45
C ALA A 267 16.33 -0.52 -12.58
N VAL A 268 17.45 -1.27 -12.63
CA VAL A 268 17.43 -2.74 -12.82
C VAL A 268 17.67 -3.53 -11.53
N SER A 269 17.90 -2.88 -10.41
CA SER A 269 18.24 -3.52 -9.14
C SER A 269 17.20 -3.25 -8.07
N THR A 270 17.00 -4.20 -7.17
CA THR A 270 16.28 -4.04 -5.89
C THR A 270 17.21 -3.85 -4.70
N ASN A 271 18.54 -3.79 -4.92
CA ASN A 271 19.52 -3.75 -3.84
C ASN A 271 19.45 -2.44 -3.04
N SER A 272 18.93 -2.51 -1.82
CA SER A 272 19.06 -1.48 -0.80
C SER A 272 19.79 -2.06 0.41
N ASP A 273 20.54 -1.21 1.10
CA ASP A 273 21.30 -1.59 2.28
C ASP A 273 20.81 -0.87 3.53
N ILE A 274 21.07 -1.47 4.70
CA ILE A 274 20.94 -0.83 6.00
C ILE A 274 22.25 -0.16 6.39
N TYR A 275 22.18 1.15 6.58
CA TYR A 275 23.31 1.97 7.05
C TYR A 275 23.13 2.32 8.53
N LEU A 276 24.21 2.32 9.28
CA LEU A 276 24.25 2.73 10.68
C LEU A 276 25.08 4.02 10.79
N TYR A 277 24.42 5.12 11.14
CA TYR A 277 25.03 6.40 11.43
C TYR A 277 25.30 6.52 12.92
N ASN A 278 26.53 6.88 13.33
CA ASN A 278 26.91 7.15 14.70
C ASN A 278 26.86 8.66 14.96
N LEU A 279 26.09 9.10 15.97
CA LEU A 279 25.92 10.52 16.28
C LEU A 279 27.14 11.15 16.94
N GLU A 280 28.02 10.37 17.58
CA GLU A 280 29.18 10.91 18.31
C GLU A 280 30.30 11.37 17.35
N ASP A 281 30.57 10.58 16.33
CA ASP A 281 31.68 10.81 15.41
C ASP A 281 31.27 11.01 13.93
N GLY A 282 29.99 10.90 13.63
CA GLY A 282 29.46 11.05 12.26
C GLY A 282 29.81 9.92 11.31
N THR A 283 30.32 8.79 11.80
CA THR A 283 30.66 7.66 10.92
C THR A 283 29.43 6.92 10.43
N VAL A 284 29.49 6.42 9.18
CA VAL A 284 28.46 5.61 8.55
C VAL A 284 29.03 4.23 8.23
N LYS A 285 28.32 3.17 8.63
CA LYS A 285 28.69 1.79 8.33
C LYS A 285 27.57 1.10 7.56
N ASN A 286 27.88 0.47 6.43
CA ASN A 286 26.94 -0.43 5.74
C ASN A 286 26.88 -1.75 6.51
N LEU A 287 25.71 -2.14 7.00
CA LEU A 287 25.51 -3.36 7.78
C LEU A 287 25.17 -4.57 6.91
N THR A 288 24.67 -4.36 5.69
CA THR A 288 24.16 -5.44 4.82
C THR A 288 24.98 -5.58 3.52
N GLU A 289 26.18 -5.00 3.48
CA GLU A 289 27.06 -5.08 2.32
C GLU A 289 27.18 -6.53 1.79
N GLY A 290 26.92 -6.69 0.47
CA GLY A 290 26.94 -7.99 -0.22
C GLY A 290 25.63 -8.77 -0.17
N MET A 291 24.58 -8.28 0.49
CA MET A 291 23.22 -8.78 0.37
C MET A 291 22.56 -8.03 -0.80
N MET A 292 22.03 -8.74 -1.81
CA MET A 292 21.78 -8.19 -3.14
C MET A 292 20.30 -7.87 -3.44
N GLY A 293 19.39 -8.15 -2.54
CA GLY A 293 17.98 -7.77 -2.63
C GLY A 293 17.66 -6.53 -1.79
N TYR A 294 16.38 -6.31 -1.50
CA TYR A 294 15.99 -5.30 -0.54
C TYR A 294 16.38 -5.69 0.87
N ASP A 295 17.11 -4.84 1.58
CA ASP A 295 17.29 -4.86 3.03
C ASP A 295 16.60 -3.63 3.61
N LYS A 296 15.54 -3.81 4.41
CA LYS A 296 14.62 -2.75 4.84
C LYS A 296 14.15 -2.93 6.29
N TYR A 297 13.57 -1.87 6.84
CA TYR A 297 12.86 -1.84 8.13
C TYR A 297 13.73 -2.27 9.32
N PRO A 298 14.83 -1.55 9.59
CA PRO A 298 15.68 -1.83 10.74
C PRO A 298 14.95 -1.55 12.06
N VAL A 299 15.04 -2.47 13.00
CA VAL A 299 14.45 -2.34 14.35
C VAL A 299 15.47 -2.75 15.41
N PHE A 300 15.84 -1.84 16.30
CA PHE A 300 16.78 -2.13 17.40
C PHE A 300 16.10 -2.91 18.54
N SER A 301 16.85 -3.82 19.17
CA SER A 301 16.48 -4.39 20.46
C SER A 301 16.47 -3.33 21.55
N ALA A 302 15.73 -3.57 22.63
CA ALA A 302 15.57 -2.60 23.74
C ALA A 302 16.91 -2.15 24.35
N ASP A 303 17.93 -3.02 24.37
CA ASP A 303 19.26 -2.73 24.87
C ASP A 303 20.22 -2.15 23.81
N SER A 304 19.73 -1.88 22.59
CA SER A 304 20.47 -1.39 21.42
C SER A 304 21.63 -2.28 20.95
N LYS A 305 21.71 -3.54 21.38
CA LYS A 305 22.81 -4.42 21.02
C LYS A 305 22.53 -5.27 19.78
N LYS A 306 21.27 -5.46 19.43
CA LYS A 306 20.85 -6.21 18.25
C LYS A 306 20.04 -5.34 17.32
N LEU A 307 20.13 -5.61 16.02
CA LEU A 307 19.32 -5.02 14.98
C LEU A 307 18.62 -6.12 14.19
N ALA A 308 17.29 -6.04 14.09
CA ALA A 308 16.49 -6.89 13.20
C ALA A 308 16.14 -6.11 11.93
N TRP A 309 16.02 -6.80 10.79
CA TRP A 309 15.55 -6.20 9.53
C TRP A 309 14.96 -7.26 8.61
N ILE A 310 14.26 -6.80 7.58
CA ILE A 310 13.71 -7.64 6.51
C ILE A 310 14.67 -7.63 5.32
N SER A 311 14.98 -8.80 4.79
CA SER A 311 15.93 -9.01 3.70
C SER A 311 15.32 -9.88 2.60
N MET A 312 15.41 -9.46 1.35
CA MET A 312 15.16 -10.29 0.17
C MET A 312 16.49 -10.83 -0.39
N GLU A 313 16.45 -11.93 -1.13
CA GLU A 313 17.67 -12.61 -1.59
C GLU A 313 17.99 -12.31 -3.04
N THR A 314 16.96 -12.39 -3.89
CA THR A 314 17.12 -12.42 -5.35
C THR A 314 17.20 -11.00 -5.90
N PRO A 315 18.32 -10.60 -6.54
CA PRO A 315 18.43 -9.29 -7.15
C PRO A 315 17.36 -9.09 -8.22
N GLY A 316 16.69 -7.93 -8.17
CA GLY A 316 15.64 -7.57 -9.15
C GLY A 316 14.30 -8.25 -8.93
N TYR A 317 14.15 -9.13 -7.95
CA TYR A 317 12.88 -9.78 -7.62
C TYR A 317 12.16 -9.03 -6.50
N GLU A 318 11.23 -8.17 -6.87
CA GLU A 318 10.47 -7.32 -5.95
C GLU A 318 9.56 -8.12 -5.00
N SER A 319 9.11 -9.29 -5.42
CA SER A 319 8.18 -10.14 -4.66
C SER A 319 8.85 -11.39 -4.07
N ASP A 320 10.16 -11.32 -3.86
CA ASP A 320 10.92 -12.37 -3.19
C ASP A 320 10.49 -12.50 -1.72
N LYS A 321 10.84 -13.63 -1.12
CA LYS A 321 10.53 -13.89 0.29
C LYS A 321 11.19 -12.86 1.21
N GLU A 322 10.40 -12.19 2.02
CA GLU A 322 10.84 -11.28 3.08
C GLU A 322 11.40 -12.09 4.26
N ARG A 323 12.70 -12.23 4.28
CA ARG A 323 13.45 -12.99 5.30
C ARG A 323 13.73 -12.11 6.52
N LEU A 324 13.56 -12.63 7.71
CA LEU A 324 13.94 -11.97 8.96
C LEU A 324 15.38 -12.27 9.34
N PHE A 325 16.20 -11.22 9.43
CA PHE A 325 17.56 -11.28 9.93
C PHE A 325 17.71 -10.53 11.25
N VAL A 326 18.63 -10.99 12.09
CA VAL A 326 19.07 -10.29 13.31
C VAL A 326 20.59 -10.25 13.31
N MET A 327 21.16 -9.07 13.57
CA MET A 327 22.60 -8.87 13.76
C MET A 327 22.89 -8.52 15.21
N ASP A 328 23.91 -9.12 15.77
CA ASP A 328 24.58 -8.62 16.97
C ASP A 328 25.56 -7.49 16.56
N LEU A 329 25.32 -6.29 17.06
CA LEU A 329 26.04 -5.09 16.61
C LEU A 329 27.48 -5.01 17.10
N GLU A 330 27.83 -5.71 18.20
CA GLU A 330 29.20 -5.78 18.72
C GLU A 330 30.07 -6.73 17.92
N SER A 331 29.60 -7.95 17.70
CA SER A 331 30.33 -8.97 16.93
C SER A 331 30.19 -8.83 15.42
N GLY A 332 29.11 -8.24 14.95
CA GLY A 332 28.73 -8.17 13.52
C GLY A 332 28.14 -9.49 12.99
N GLU A 333 27.89 -10.48 13.85
CA GLU A 333 27.29 -11.76 13.45
C GLU A 333 25.84 -11.57 13.01
N LYS A 334 25.52 -12.06 11.80
CA LYS A 334 24.17 -12.05 11.23
C LYS A 334 23.53 -13.42 11.34
N LYS A 335 22.31 -13.49 11.83
CA LYS A 335 21.51 -14.71 11.93
C LYS A 335 20.29 -14.63 11.02
N TYR A 336 20.12 -15.59 10.11
CA TYR A 336 18.88 -15.77 9.35
C TYR A 336 17.86 -16.49 10.23
N VAL A 337 16.95 -15.75 10.85
CA VAL A 337 16.02 -16.26 11.86
C VAL A 337 14.93 -17.15 11.25
N THR A 338 14.44 -16.79 10.06
CA THR A 338 13.34 -17.47 9.36
C THR A 338 13.80 -18.41 8.24
N GLU A 339 15.02 -18.98 8.35
CA GLU A 339 15.59 -19.84 7.32
C GLU A 339 14.69 -21.05 6.95
N LYS A 340 14.03 -21.65 7.96
CA LYS A 340 13.15 -22.81 7.78
C LYS A 340 11.68 -22.43 7.56
N TRP A 341 11.37 -21.15 7.44
CA TRP A 341 10.01 -20.62 7.27
C TRP A 341 9.76 -20.30 5.80
N ASP A 342 8.66 -20.85 5.22
CA ASP A 342 8.36 -20.73 3.80
C ASP A 342 7.47 -19.52 3.45
N TYR A 343 7.35 -18.56 4.35
CA TYR A 343 6.53 -17.35 4.17
C TYR A 343 7.34 -16.08 4.46
N GLY A 344 6.90 -14.95 3.95
CA GLY A 344 7.48 -13.65 4.26
C GLY A 344 7.15 -13.18 5.69
N CYS A 345 7.91 -12.20 6.18
CA CYS A 345 7.72 -11.55 7.47
C CYS A 345 7.61 -10.04 7.28
N SER A 346 6.68 -9.40 7.97
CA SER A 346 6.54 -7.93 7.97
C SER A 346 6.13 -7.43 9.36
N ASN A 347 6.16 -6.11 9.59
CA ASN A 347 5.80 -5.49 10.86
C ASN A 347 6.55 -6.10 12.07
N VAL A 348 7.88 -6.19 11.97
CA VAL A 348 8.72 -6.82 13.01
C VAL A 348 8.79 -5.96 14.27
N VAL A 349 8.53 -6.55 15.43
CA VAL A 349 8.53 -5.88 16.73
C VAL A 349 9.24 -6.76 17.77
N TRP A 350 10.14 -6.16 18.54
CA TRP A 350 10.77 -6.83 19.69
C TRP A 350 9.77 -6.99 20.85
N ASP A 351 9.87 -8.10 21.55
CA ASP A 351 9.21 -8.25 22.84
C ASP A 351 9.89 -7.32 23.87
N ASN A 352 9.09 -6.54 24.60
CA ASN A 352 9.61 -5.56 25.57
C ASN A 352 10.32 -6.18 26.79
N GLU A 353 10.02 -7.44 27.12
CA GLU A 353 10.55 -8.12 28.29
C GLU A 353 11.62 -9.18 27.92
N ASN A 354 11.62 -9.65 26.68
CA ASN A 354 12.50 -10.73 26.23
C ASN A 354 13.26 -10.32 24.95
N ALA A 355 14.52 -9.92 25.11
CA ALA A 355 15.41 -9.54 24.00
C ALA A 355 15.75 -10.71 23.03
N ASP A 356 15.30 -11.92 23.30
CA ASP A 356 15.45 -13.08 22.43
C ASP A 356 14.13 -13.48 21.75
N LYS A 357 13.11 -12.61 21.77
CA LYS A 357 11.81 -12.85 21.15
C LYS A 357 11.38 -11.68 20.26
N LEU A 358 10.90 -12.02 19.07
CA LEU A 358 10.29 -11.07 18.13
C LEU A 358 8.85 -11.49 17.82
N TYR A 359 8.04 -10.50 17.48
CA TYR A 359 6.74 -10.66 16.83
C TYR A 359 6.79 -10.09 15.42
N PHE A 360 5.99 -10.66 14.53
CA PHE A 360 5.86 -10.18 13.15
C PHE A 360 4.50 -10.58 12.58
N THR A 361 4.11 -9.95 11.49
CA THR A 361 2.96 -10.41 10.71
C THR A 361 3.43 -11.22 9.51
N THR A 362 2.62 -12.19 9.09
CA THR A 362 2.83 -12.94 7.84
C THR A 362 1.49 -13.27 7.20
N VAL A 363 1.47 -13.29 5.86
CA VAL A 363 0.31 -13.79 5.13
C VAL A 363 0.33 -15.32 5.12
N LEU A 364 -0.75 -15.91 5.61
CA LEU A 364 -0.98 -17.36 5.61
C LEU A 364 -2.42 -17.63 5.19
N ASN A 365 -2.61 -18.43 4.13
CA ASN A 365 -3.94 -18.71 3.56
C ASN A 365 -4.78 -17.43 3.36
N ALA A 366 -4.16 -16.43 2.70
CA ALA A 366 -4.79 -15.16 2.38
C ALA A 366 -5.37 -14.39 3.59
N THR A 367 -4.73 -14.50 4.75
CA THR A 367 -4.97 -13.66 5.93
C THR A 367 -3.65 -13.27 6.57
N PHE A 368 -3.53 -12.02 7.04
CA PHE A 368 -2.33 -11.57 7.76
C PHE A 368 -2.52 -11.81 9.25
N GLN A 369 -1.70 -12.69 9.81
CA GLN A 369 -1.75 -13.09 11.22
C GLN A 369 -0.47 -12.73 11.94
N ILE A 370 -0.54 -12.60 13.26
CA ILE A 370 0.60 -12.34 14.13
C ILE A 370 1.26 -13.65 14.51
N PHE A 371 2.58 -13.68 14.41
CA PHE A 371 3.46 -14.78 14.81
C PHE A 371 4.52 -14.29 15.77
N SER A 372 5.12 -15.20 16.50
CA SER A 372 6.31 -14.93 17.31
C SER A 372 7.44 -15.87 16.90
N VAL A 373 8.68 -15.45 17.12
CA VAL A 373 9.87 -16.27 16.96
C VAL A 373 10.80 -16.13 18.16
N ASP A 374 11.32 -17.25 18.64
CA ASP A 374 12.39 -17.32 19.62
C ASP A 374 13.75 -17.30 18.91
N LEU A 375 14.60 -16.34 19.23
CA LEU A 375 15.88 -16.16 18.54
C LEU A 375 16.92 -17.25 18.87
N ASN A 376 16.80 -17.96 19.98
CA ASN A 376 17.74 -19.01 20.36
C ASN A 376 17.46 -20.29 19.58
N THR A 377 16.20 -20.65 19.43
CA THR A 377 15.75 -21.89 18.78
C THR A 377 15.33 -21.72 17.33
N CYS A 378 14.99 -20.49 16.90
CA CYS A 378 14.31 -20.15 15.64
C CYS A 378 12.94 -20.86 15.50
N GLU A 379 12.30 -21.20 16.62
CA GLU A 379 10.94 -21.73 16.61
C GLU A 379 9.93 -20.62 16.39
N ILE A 380 9.05 -20.78 15.40
CA ILE A 380 8.00 -19.84 15.03
C ILE A 380 6.66 -20.39 15.50
N ALA A 381 5.90 -19.57 16.22
CA ALA A 381 4.58 -19.92 16.72
C ALA A 381 3.52 -18.91 16.25
N GLN A 382 2.39 -19.41 15.74
CA GLN A 382 1.25 -18.58 15.36
C GLN A 382 0.51 -18.11 16.61
N LEU A 383 0.33 -16.78 16.73
CA LEU A 383 -0.35 -16.17 17.87
C LEU A 383 -1.85 -15.96 17.60
N THR A 384 -2.23 -15.48 16.42
CA THR A 384 -3.61 -15.15 16.06
C THR A 384 -4.13 -15.97 14.90
N LYS A 385 -5.47 -16.08 14.78
CA LYS A 385 -6.17 -16.76 13.67
C LYS A 385 -7.49 -16.06 13.39
N GLY A 386 -7.95 -16.07 12.16
CA GLY A 386 -9.29 -15.56 11.80
C GLY A 386 -9.33 -15.02 10.38
N GLN A 387 -10.54 -14.62 9.95
CA GLN A 387 -10.76 -13.98 8.64
C GLN A 387 -10.59 -12.46 8.76
N HIS A 388 -9.36 -12.02 8.91
CA HIS A 388 -8.96 -10.62 9.01
C HIS A 388 -7.47 -10.48 8.73
N ASP A 389 -7.03 -9.24 8.55
CA ASP A 389 -5.63 -8.89 8.36
C ASP A 389 -5.15 -7.95 9.45
N PHE A 390 -4.02 -8.28 10.06
CA PHE A 390 -3.25 -7.33 10.84
C PHE A 390 -2.31 -6.56 9.93
N THR A 391 -2.48 -5.23 9.86
CA THR A 391 -1.78 -4.34 8.93
C THR A 391 -0.66 -3.53 9.56
N GLY A 392 -0.58 -3.50 10.87
CA GLY A 392 0.48 -2.85 11.63
C GLY A 392 0.59 -3.43 13.02
N LEU A 393 1.77 -3.38 13.61
CA LEU A 393 2.08 -3.96 14.91
C LEU A 393 3.06 -3.08 15.67
N THR A 394 2.84 -2.87 16.96
CA THR A 394 3.79 -2.23 17.87
C THR A 394 3.66 -2.80 19.28
N ALA A 395 4.71 -2.69 20.09
CA ALA A 395 4.67 -3.13 21.47
C ALA A 395 3.78 -2.21 22.33
N CYS A 396 3.02 -2.80 23.26
CA CYS A 396 2.12 -2.11 24.18
C CYS A 396 2.23 -2.71 25.59
N GLY A 397 3.19 -2.24 26.40
CA GLY A 397 3.52 -2.88 27.65
C GLY A 397 3.96 -4.33 27.43
N ASN A 398 3.24 -5.29 28.02
CA ASN A 398 3.46 -6.73 27.83
C ASN A 398 2.66 -7.32 26.66
N ASP A 399 1.76 -6.54 26.07
CA ASP A 399 0.91 -6.92 24.95
C ASP A 399 1.38 -6.25 23.66
N LEU A 400 0.59 -6.41 22.60
CA LEU A 400 0.79 -5.79 21.32
C LEU A 400 -0.38 -4.86 21.00
N LEU A 401 -0.11 -3.71 20.44
CA LEU A 401 -1.10 -2.87 19.76
C LEU A 401 -1.03 -3.18 18.27
N ALA A 402 -2.15 -3.50 17.67
CA ALA A 402 -2.24 -3.87 16.27
C ALA A 402 -3.35 -3.11 15.55
N SER A 403 -3.11 -2.71 14.30
CA SER A 403 -4.16 -2.29 13.39
C SER A 403 -4.70 -3.51 12.65
N LYS A 404 -6.02 -3.64 12.60
CA LYS A 404 -6.73 -4.78 12.01
C LYS A 404 -7.82 -4.34 11.07
N THR A 405 -7.98 -5.07 9.96
CA THR A 405 -9.01 -4.84 8.95
C THR A 405 -9.60 -6.16 8.46
N SER A 406 -10.74 -6.11 7.77
CA SER A 406 -11.27 -7.25 7.01
C SER A 406 -12.01 -6.76 5.77
N MET A 407 -12.41 -7.67 4.87
CA MET A 407 -13.25 -7.31 3.72
C MET A 407 -14.57 -6.62 4.12
N SER A 408 -14.97 -6.72 5.40
CA SER A 408 -16.21 -6.13 5.94
C SER A 408 -15.97 -5.08 7.03
N MET A 409 -14.71 -4.72 7.31
CA MET A 409 -14.35 -3.78 8.36
C MET A 409 -13.14 -2.95 7.94
N ALA A 410 -13.31 -1.62 7.89
CA ALA A 410 -12.18 -0.69 7.78
C ALA A 410 -11.26 -0.80 9.00
N THR A 411 -10.05 -0.28 8.87
CA THR A 411 -9.03 -0.38 9.92
C THR A 411 -9.50 0.15 11.28
N GLU A 412 -9.32 -0.69 12.30
CA GLU A 412 -9.51 -0.37 13.71
C GLU A 412 -8.30 -0.84 14.54
N LEU A 413 -8.10 -0.31 15.74
CA LEU A 413 -7.03 -0.72 16.64
C LEU A 413 -7.50 -1.80 17.61
N PHE A 414 -6.60 -2.74 17.89
CA PHE A 414 -6.79 -3.86 18.80
C PHE A 414 -5.59 -4.00 19.72
N VAL A 415 -5.82 -4.37 20.97
CA VAL A 415 -4.78 -4.89 21.85
C VAL A 415 -4.82 -6.42 21.77
N VAL A 416 -3.67 -7.03 21.55
CA VAL A 416 -3.49 -8.48 21.44
C VAL A 416 -2.55 -8.96 22.53
N ASP A 417 -3.02 -9.82 23.41
CA ASP A 417 -2.20 -10.35 24.49
C ASP A 417 -1.23 -11.45 24.03
N LYS A 418 -0.31 -11.87 24.89
CA LYS A 418 0.70 -12.92 24.61
C LYS A 418 0.09 -14.31 24.31
N ASN A 419 -1.22 -14.51 24.54
CA ASN A 419 -1.96 -15.73 24.21
C ASN A 419 -2.78 -15.58 22.93
N GLY A 420 -2.71 -14.44 22.25
CA GLY A 420 -3.46 -14.14 21.03
C GLY A 420 -4.91 -13.74 21.27
N GLN A 421 -5.28 -13.38 22.51
CA GLN A 421 -6.62 -12.84 22.79
C GLN A 421 -6.68 -11.38 22.32
N GLU A 422 -7.69 -11.07 21.52
CA GLU A 422 -7.88 -9.78 20.90
C GLU A 422 -8.94 -8.96 21.64
N ARG A 423 -8.66 -7.69 21.87
CA ARG A 423 -9.62 -6.72 22.41
C ARG A 423 -9.64 -5.48 21.50
N GLN A 424 -10.79 -5.23 20.91
CA GLN A 424 -10.99 -4.04 20.08
C GLN A 424 -10.89 -2.78 20.93
N LEU A 425 -10.11 -1.81 20.45
CA LEU A 425 -9.87 -0.56 21.16
C LEU A 425 -10.67 0.60 20.54
N THR A 426 -10.71 0.70 19.22
CA THR A 426 -11.40 1.78 18.50
C THR A 426 -12.63 1.30 17.74
N ASN A 427 -13.57 2.23 17.46
CA ASN A 427 -14.78 2.01 16.67
C ASN A 427 -15.09 3.26 15.85
N VAL A 428 -14.15 3.68 14.98
CA VAL A 428 -14.20 4.95 14.27
C VAL A 428 -15.45 5.10 13.40
N ASN A 429 -15.87 4.00 12.78
CA ASN A 429 -16.97 3.98 11.80
C ASN A 429 -18.26 3.30 12.31
N LYS A 430 -18.41 3.18 13.64
CA LYS A 430 -19.56 2.51 14.25
C LYS A 430 -20.91 3.11 13.83
N ASN A 431 -21.00 4.44 13.73
CA ASN A 431 -22.20 5.14 13.29
C ASN A 431 -22.67 4.74 11.89
N ILE A 432 -21.75 4.33 11.01
CA ILE A 432 -22.06 3.81 9.66
C ILE A 432 -22.42 2.33 9.74
N TYR A 433 -21.58 1.50 10.39
CA TYR A 433 -21.83 0.05 10.47
C TYR A 433 -23.15 -0.31 11.15
N ASP A 434 -23.61 0.46 12.13
CA ASP A 434 -24.90 0.24 12.80
C ASP A 434 -26.12 0.45 11.85
N LYS A 435 -25.92 1.01 10.65
CA LYS A 435 -26.98 1.41 9.73
C LYS A 435 -26.95 0.70 8.38
N ILE A 436 -25.88 -0.03 8.08
CA ILE A 436 -25.71 -0.74 6.81
C ILE A 436 -25.43 -2.21 7.04
N GLU A 437 -25.81 -3.04 6.08
CA GLU A 437 -25.54 -4.46 6.07
C GLU A 437 -24.45 -4.79 5.05
N MET A 438 -23.44 -5.54 5.50
CA MET A 438 -22.37 -6.05 4.65
C MET A 438 -22.71 -7.43 4.09
N GLY A 439 -22.17 -7.74 2.94
CA GLY A 439 -22.26 -9.06 2.35
C GLY A 439 -21.41 -10.09 3.11
N ARG A 440 -21.88 -11.33 3.16
CA ARG A 440 -21.12 -12.45 3.73
C ARG A 440 -19.90 -12.75 2.87
N VAL A 441 -18.74 -12.98 3.51
CA VAL A 441 -17.52 -13.46 2.89
C VAL A 441 -17.31 -14.92 3.25
N GLU A 442 -17.07 -15.77 2.25
CA GLU A 442 -16.94 -17.21 2.42
C GLU A 442 -15.63 -17.71 1.81
N GLU A 443 -14.95 -18.57 2.54
CA GLU A 443 -13.75 -19.27 2.08
C GLU A 443 -14.18 -20.52 1.28
N ARG A 444 -13.64 -20.65 0.06
CA ARG A 444 -13.83 -21.82 -0.80
C ARG A 444 -12.48 -22.33 -1.31
N TRP A 445 -12.24 -23.62 -1.18
CA TRP A 445 -11.09 -24.29 -1.77
C TRP A 445 -11.47 -24.91 -3.10
N VAL A 446 -10.84 -24.46 -4.17
CA VAL A 446 -11.12 -24.88 -5.54
C VAL A 446 -9.96 -25.72 -6.05
N THR A 447 -10.28 -26.88 -6.65
CA THR A 447 -9.26 -27.71 -7.31
C THR A 447 -8.91 -27.11 -8.68
N THR A 448 -7.63 -26.86 -8.89
CA THR A 448 -7.09 -26.32 -10.15
C THR A 448 -6.89 -27.42 -11.20
N THR A 449 -6.58 -27.05 -12.45
CA THR A 449 -6.38 -27.98 -13.57
C THR A 449 -5.20 -28.95 -13.38
N ASP A 450 -4.31 -28.69 -12.43
CA ASP A 450 -3.16 -29.52 -12.06
C ASP A 450 -3.29 -30.10 -10.63
N ASP A 451 -4.53 -30.31 -10.18
CA ASP A 451 -4.91 -30.97 -8.92
C ASP A 451 -4.39 -30.28 -7.64
N LYS A 452 -4.10 -28.97 -7.68
CA LYS A 452 -3.77 -28.17 -6.50
C LYS A 452 -5.03 -27.57 -5.88
N GLN A 453 -4.97 -27.24 -4.59
CA GLN A 453 -6.04 -26.54 -3.88
C GLN A 453 -5.78 -25.05 -3.85
N MET A 454 -6.71 -24.26 -4.35
CA MET A 454 -6.63 -22.80 -4.43
C MET A 454 -7.73 -22.18 -3.58
N LEU A 455 -7.34 -21.35 -2.61
CA LEU A 455 -8.28 -20.56 -1.83
C LEU A 455 -8.94 -19.49 -2.70
N THR A 456 -10.26 -19.44 -2.66
CA THR A 456 -11.07 -18.46 -3.37
C THR A 456 -12.05 -17.83 -2.39
N TRP A 457 -12.00 -16.52 -2.24
CA TRP A 457 -13.03 -15.80 -1.50
C TRP A 457 -14.28 -15.65 -2.37
N VAL A 458 -15.45 -15.90 -1.79
CA VAL A 458 -16.75 -15.65 -2.42
C VAL A 458 -17.50 -14.64 -1.57
N ILE A 459 -17.80 -13.48 -2.15
CA ILE A 459 -18.49 -12.39 -1.45
C ILE A 459 -19.91 -12.29 -1.99
N TYR A 460 -20.89 -12.44 -1.10
CA TYR A 460 -22.30 -12.45 -1.44
C TYR A 460 -22.94 -11.06 -1.27
N PRO A 461 -24.00 -10.74 -2.02
CA PRO A 461 -24.76 -9.52 -1.79
C PRO A 461 -25.29 -9.42 -0.35
N PRO A 462 -25.43 -8.23 0.21
CA PRO A 462 -26.21 -8.02 1.43
C PRO A 462 -27.61 -8.61 1.27
N LYS A 463 -28.15 -9.22 2.34
CA LYS A 463 -29.45 -9.91 2.32
C LYS A 463 -29.54 -11.02 1.26
N PHE A 464 -28.43 -11.72 1.03
CA PHE A 464 -28.35 -12.81 0.09
C PHE A 464 -29.46 -13.85 0.32
N ASP A 465 -30.16 -14.25 -0.77
CA ASP A 465 -31.23 -15.22 -0.78
C ASP A 465 -30.88 -16.33 -1.79
N SER A 466 -30.54 -17.51 -1.31
CA SER A 466 -30.13 -18.65 -2.13
C SER A 466 -31.22 -19.21 -3.06
N THR A 467 -32.45 -18.71 -2.94
CA THR A 467 -33.54 -19.05 -3.87
C THR A 467 -33.61 -18.18 -5.11
N LYS A 468 -32.81 -17.10 -5.12
CA LYS A 468 -32.65 -16.18 -6.25
C LYS A 468 -31.38 -16.49 -7.02
N VAL A 469 -31.32 -16.00 -8.25
CA VAL A 469 -30.19 -16.17 -9.14
C VAL A 469 -29.50 -14.81 -9.32
N TYR A 470 -28.16 -14.79 -9.21
CA TYR A 470 -27.33 -13.59 -9.24
C TYR A 470 -26.28 -13.68 -10.34
N PRO A 471 -26.01 -12.59 -11.05
CA PRO A 471 -24.83 -12.51 -11.89
C PRO A 471 -23.56 -12.54 -11.04
N ALA A 472 -22.44 -12.95 -11.63
CA ALA A 472 -21.19 -13.06 -10.93
C ALA A 472 -20.06 -12.27 -11.63
N ILE A 473 -19.05 -11.88 -10.88
CA ILE A 473 -17.83 -11.27 -11.39
C ILE A 473 -16.60 -11.98 -10.85
N LEU A 474 -15.71 -12.33 -11.76
CA LEU A 474 -14.36 -12.75 -11.43
C LEU A 474 -13.52 -11.51 -11.16
N TYR A 475 -12.91 -11.44 -9.98
CA TYR A 475 -11.89 -10.45 -9.66
C TYR A 475 -10.50 -10.99 -10.00
N CYS A 476 -9.79 -10.30 -10.88
CA CYS A 476 -8.40 -10.58 -11.24
C CYS A 476 -7.48 -9.67 -10.42
N GLU A 477 -6.69 -10.25 -9.52
CA GLU A 477 -5.77 -9.50 -8.67
C GLU A 477 -4.59 -8.95 -9.45
N GLY A 478 -4.15 -7.75 -9.05
CA GLY A 478 -2.95 -7.08 -9.53
C GLY A 478 -1.65 -7.64 -8.95
N GLY A 479 -0.60 -6.86 -9.00
CA GLY A 479 0.71 -7.21 -8.51
C GLY A 479 1.71 -7.49 -9.65
N PRO A 480 2.00 -8.74 -10.04
CA PRO A 480 1.16 -9.95 -9.96
C PRO A 480 1.21 -10.74 -8.65
N GLN A 481 2.15 -10.48 -7.77
CA GLN A 481 2.34 -11.22 -6.51
C GLN A 481 1.81 -10.44 -5.31
N SER A 482 0.49 -10.26 -5.24
CA SER A 482 -0.19 -9.56 -4.16
C SER A 482 -1.40 -10.39 -3.69
N PRO A 483 -1.53 -10.73 -2.38
CA PRO A 483 -2.57 -11.66 -1.95
C PRO A 483 -3.97 -11.04 -2.05
N VAL A 484 -4.95 -11.81 -2.48
CA VAL A 484 -6.35 -11.47 -2.21
C VAL A 484 -6.64 -11.88 -0.77
N SER A 485 -6.23 -11.01 0.16
CA SER A 485 -6.42 -11.22 1.59
C SER A 485 -7.71 -10.60 2.10
N GLN A 486 -7.82 -10.37 3.39
CA GLN A 486 -9.00 -9.77 4.02
C GLN A 486 -8.98 -8.24 4.00
N PHE A 487 -8.34 -7.62 3.01
CA PHE A 487 -8.17 -6.18 2.95
C PHE A 487 -9.48 -5.39 2.80
N TRP A 488 -9.54 -4.22 3.41
CA TRP A 488 -10.52 -3.18 3.15
C TRP A 488 -9.96 -2.16 2.16
N SER A 489 -10.62 -1.98 1.02
CA SER A 489 -10.16 -1.05 -0.01
C SER A 489 -11.13 0.11 -0.18
N TYR A 490 -10.60 1.32 -0.35
CA TYR A 490 -11.37 2.50 -0.76
C TYR A 490 -11.45 2.66 -2.29
N ARG A 491 -10.89 1.73 -3.04
CA ARG A 491 -10.92 1.67 -4.51
C ARG A 491 -11.62 0.39 -4.99
N TRP A 492 -10.96 -0.75 -4.91
CA TRP A 492 -11.51 -2.07 -5.26
C TRP A 492 -12.19 -2.70 -4.03
N ASN A 493 -13.40 -2.21 -3.71
CA ASN A 493 -14.13 -2.68 -2.52
C ASN A 493 -15.12 -3.78 -2.89
N PHE A 494 -14.86 -5.00 -2.40
CA PHE A 494 -15.70 -6.15 -2.70
C PHE A 494 -17.12 -6.02 -2.13
N GLN A 495 -17.28 -5.32 -1.01
CA GLN A 495 -18.62 -5.11 -0.43
C GLN A 495 -19.47 -4.18 -1.30
N ILE A 496 -18.90 -3.17 -1.97
CA ILE A 496 -19.61 -2.35 -2.96
C ILE A 496 -20.00 -3.21 -4.17
N MET A 497 -19.08 -4.03 -4.68
CA MET A 497 -19.36 -4.92 -5.81
C MET A 497 -20.51 -5.89 -5.48
N ALA A 498 -20.48 -6.48 -4.29
CA ALA A 498 -21.54 -7.35 -3.79
C ALA A 498 -22.85 -6.59 -3.55
N ALA A 499 -22.80 -5.40 -2.94
CA ALA A 499 -23.97 -4.55 -2.72
C ALA A 499 -24.65 -4.10 -4.02
N ASN A 500 -23.90 -4.05 -5.13
CA ASN A 500 -24.45 -3.85 -6.47
C ASN A 500 -25.23 -5.07 -7.00
N GLY A 501 -25.32 -6.17 -6.24
CA GLY A 501 -26.09 -7.36 -6.59
C GLY A 501 -25.30 -8.44 -7.34
N TYR A 502 -23.97 -8.44 -7.25
CA TYR A 502 -23.10 -9.44 -7.85
C TYR A 502 -22.53 -10.39 -6.80
N ILE A 503 -22.34 -11.66 -7.15
CA ILE A 503 -21.48 -12.55 -6.40
C ILE A 503 -20.05 -12.35 -6.91
N VAL A 504 -19.13 -11.99 -6.00
CA VAL A 504 -17.73 -11.73 -6.33
C VAL A 504 -16.93 -13.00 -6.09
N ILE A 505 -16.18 -13.45 -7.10
CA ILE A 505 -15.27 -14.59 -7.07
C ILE A 505 -13.85 -14.05 -7.09
N ALA A 506 -13.13 -14.18 -6.00
CA ALA A 506 -11.81 -13.58 -5.81
C ALA A 506 -10.76 -14.66 -5.44
N PRO A 507 -10.16 -15.35 -6.44
CA PRO A 507 -9.27 -16.47 -6.21
C PRO A 507 -7.83 -16.01 -5.91
N ASN A 508 -7.17 -16.75 -5.02
CA ASN A 508 -5.74 -16.67 -4.77
C ASN A 508 -4.97 -17.60 -5.72
N ARG A 509 -4.95 -17.23 -7.01
CA ARG A 509 -4.30 -17.99 -8.08
C ARG A 509 -2.78 -18.08 -7.89
N ARG A 510 -2.10 -18.94 -8.66
CA ARG A 510 -0.64 -19.00 -8.72
C ARG A 510 0.00 -17.62 -8.85
N GLY A 511 1.10 -17.39 -8.14
CA GLY A 511 1.80 -16.11 -8.05
C GLY A 511 1.40 -15.26 -6.84
N LEU A 512 0.34 -15.58 -6.09
CA LEU A 512 -0.04 -14.82 -4.91
C LEU A 512 0.65 -15.38 -3.65
N PRO A 513 1.20 -14.52 -2.75
CA PRO A 513 1.84 -14.96 -1.52
C PRO A 513 0.84 -15.53 -0.51
N GLY A 514 1.37 -16.24 0.51
CA GLY A 514 0.57 -16.85 1.57
C GLY A 514 0.28 -18.34 1.37
N PHE A 515 0.83 -18.95 0.32
CA PHE A 515 0.69 -20.37 -0.03
C PHE A 515 2.04 -21.06 -0.28
N GLY A 516 3.11 -20.49 0.27
CA GLY A 516 4.50 -20.90 0.10
C GLY A 516 5.20 -20.17 -1.05
N THR A 517 6.53 -20.18 -1.01
CA THR A 517 7.40 -19.51 -1.97
C THR A 517 7.29 -20.08 -3.39
N GLU A 518 7.12 -21.41 -3.50
CA GLU A 518 6.90 -22.07 -4.81
C GLU A 518 5.64 -21.55 -5.50
N TRP A 519 4.52 -21.45 -4.78
CA TRP A 519 3.26 -20.93 -5.33
C TRP A 519 3.41 -19.48 -5.81
N ASN A 520 4.08 -18.65 -5.02
CA ASN A 520 4.35 -17.25 -5.35
C ASN A 520 5.22 -17.10 -6.61
N ALA A 521 6.30 -17.85 -6.72
CA ALA A 521 7.28 -17.75 -7.80
C ALA A 521 6.77 -18.28 -9.15
N GLN A 522 5.76 -19.15 -9.18
CA GLN A 522 5.30 -19.83 -10.40
C GLN A 522 4.74 -18.91 -11.48
N ILE A 523 4.49 -17.63 -11.18
CA ILE A 523 4.00 -16.67 -12.16
C ILE A 523 5.11 -16.01 -12.96
N SER A 524 6.31 -15.89 -12.41
CA SER A 524 7.45 -15.29 -13.08
C SER A 524 7.84 -16.13 -14.31
N GLY A 525 7.93 -15.49 -15.49
CA GLY A 525 8.13 -16.15 -16.78
C GLY A 525 6.91 -16.92 -17.32
N ASP A 526 5.74 -16.80 -16.69
CA ASP A 526 4.52 -17.55 -17.09
C ASP A 526 3.22 -16.75 -16.92
N TYR A 527 3.22 -15.47 -17.26
CA TYR A 527 2.08 -14.56 -17.07
C TYR A 527 0.77 -15.05 -17.71
N GLY A 528 0.82 -15.71 -18.87
CA GLY A 528 -0.33 -16.29 -19.55
C GLY A 528 -0.55 -17.78 -19.29
N GLY A 529 0.08 -18.36 -18.26
CA GLY A 529 0.12 -19.80 -18.03
C GLY A 529 -0.90 -20.35 -17.05
N GLN A 530 -0.41 -21.06 -16.03
CA GLN A 530 -1.27 -21.77 -15.07
C GLN A 530 -2.17 -20.81 -14.26
N ASN A 531 -1.68 -19.62 -13.92
CA ASN A 531 -2.46 -18.60 -13.22
C ASN A 531 -3.77 -18.22 -13.95
N MET A 532 -3.77 -18.20 -15.29
CA MET A 532 -4.98 -17.95 -16.09
C MET A 532 -5.96 -19.11 -16.04
N LYS A 533 -5.45 -20.35 -16.03
CA LYS A 533 -6.28 -21.56 -15.83
C LYS A 533 -6.87 -21.59 -14.41
N ASP A 534 -6.16 -21.08 -13.42
CA ASP A 534 -6.64 -20.97 -12.04
C ASP A 534 -7.85 -20.03 -11.96
N TYR A 535 -7.83 -18.88 -12.63
CA TYR A 535 -9.01 -18.00 -12.74
C TYR A 535 -10.23 -18.72 -13.33
N VAL A 536 -10.04 -19.43 -14.44
CA VAL A 536 -11.12 -20.19 -15.11
C VAL A 536 -11.61 -21.33 -14.20
N SER A 537 -10.71 -22.00 -13.47
CA SER A 537 -11.06 -23.05 -12.51
C SER A 537 -11.95 -22.52 -11.39
N ALA A 538 -11.64 -21.32 -10.85
CA ALA A 538 -12.46 -20.69 -9.82
C ALA A 538 -13.89 -20.40 -10.32
N VAL A 539 -14.00 -19.80 -11.51
CA VAL A 539 -15.31 -19.53 -12.11
C VAL A 539 -16.09 -20.82 -12.39
N ASN A 540 -15.44 -21.83 -12.98
CA ASN A 540 -16.09 -23.10 -13.31
C ASN A 540 -16.58 -23.85 -12.07
N ALA A 541 -15.87 -23.76 -10.94
CA ALA A 541 -16.30 -24.36 -9.69
C ALA A 541 -17.52 -23.64 -9.10
N ILE A 542 -17.52 -22.31 -9.08
CA ILE A 542 -18.56 -21.51 -8.41
C ILE A 542 -19.82 -21.38 -9.28
N LYS A 543 -19.71 -21.32 -10.62
CA LYS A 543 -20.87 -21.17 -11.51
C LYS A 543 -21.84 -22.36 -11.46
N THR A 544 -21.44 -23.51 -10.89
CA THR A 544 -22.30 -24.67 -10.71
C THR A 544 -23.32 -24.52 -9.57
N GLU A 545 -23.14 -23.50 -8.74
CA GLU A 545 -24.06 -23.22 -7.64
C GLU A 545 -25.44 -22.74 -8.18
N PRO A 546 -26.55 -23.21 -7.62
CA PRO A 546 -27.88 -22.94 -8.17
C PRO A 546 -28.33 -21.48 -8.11
N TYR A 547 -27.63 -20.65 -7.36
CA TYR A 547 -27.86 -19.22 -7.23
C TYR A 547 -26.99 -18.38 -8.14
N ILE A 548 -26.14 -18.96 -8.98
CA ILE A 548 -25.33 -18.25 -9.97
C ILE A 548 -26.02 -18.26 -11.32
N ASP A 549 -26.15 -17.09 -11.96
CA ASP A 549 -26.51 -16.97 -13.36
C ASP A 549 -25.25 -17.22 -14.22
N GLU A 550 -25.07 -18.47 -14.65
CA GLU A 550 -23.91 -18.90 -15.43
C GLU A 550 -23.79 -18.22 -16.80
N ASP A 551 -24.90 -17.66 -17.31
CA ASP A 551 -24.94 -16.90 -18.55
C ASP A 551 -24.58 -15.41 -18.37
N HIS A 552 -24.39 -14.93 -17.13
CA HIS A 552 -24.13 -13.54 -16.82
C HIS A 552 -22.93 -13.38 -15.87
N ILE A 553 -21.76 -13.77 -16.37
CA ILE A 553 -20.47 -13.67 -15.64
C ILE A 553 -19.58 -12.65 -16.33
N GLY A 554 -19.01 -11.73 -15.56
CA GLY A 554 -18.00 -10.77 -16.01
C GLY A 554 -16.62 -11.02 -15.40
N ALA A 555 -15.57 -10.40 -15.96
CA ALA A 555 -14.25 -10.40 -15.38
C ALA A 555 -13.72 -8.97 -15.25
N VAL A 556 -13.15 -8.64 -14.08
CA VAL A 556 -12.67 -7.29 -13.75
C VAL A 556 -11.30 -7.36 -13.10
N GLY A 557 -10.45 -6.35 -13.33
CA GLY A 557 -9.13 -6.31 -12.69
C GLY A 557 -8.33 -5.07 -13.04
N ALA A 558 -7.30 -4.81 -12.22
CA ALA A 558 -6.41 -3.68 -12.39
C ALA A 558 -4.96 -4.11 -12.48
N SER A 559 -4.11 -3.33 -13.16
CA SER A 559 -2.67 -3.58 -13.24
C SER A 559 -2.39 -4.92 -13.91
N TYR A 560 -1.68 -5.83 -13.27
CA TYR A 560 -1.60 -7.22 -13.74
C TYR A 560 -2.99 -7.87 -13.86
N GLY A 561 -3.95 -7.52 -12.99
CA GLY A 561 -5.34 -7.94 -13.14
C GLY A 561 -5.99 -7.39 -14.40
N GLY A 562 -5.65 -6.19 -14.83
CA GLY A 562 -6.04 -5.62 -16.14
C GLY A 562 -5.41 -6.35 -17.32
N PHE A 563 -4.13 -6.77 -17.23
CA PHE A 563 -3.50 -7.70 -18.16
C PHE A 563 -4.30 -9.01 -18.23
N SER A 564 -4.64 -9.58 -17.08
CA SER A 564 -5.43 -10.81 -16.99
C SER A 564 -6.78 -10.68 -17.70
N VAL A 565 -7.46 -9.55 -17.53
CA VAL A 565 -8.73 -9.25 -18.22
C VAL A 565 -8.53 -9.19 -19.74
N TYR A 566 -7.50 -8.51 -20.23
CA TYR A 566 -7.21 -8.47 -21.67
C TYR A 566 -6.84 -9.85 -22.22
N TRP A 567 -6.06 -10.63 -21.45
CA TRP A 567 -5.71 -12.00 -21.83
C TRP A 567 -6.95 -12.90 -21.89
N LEU A 568 -7.81 -12.85 -20.86
CA LEU A 568 -9.06 -13.59 -20.81
C LEU A 568 -10.00 -13.19 -21.97
N ALA A 569 -10.08 -11.91 -22.33
CA ALA A 569 -10.86 -11.45 -23.48
C ALA A 569 -10.36 -12.06 -24.80
N GLY A 570 -9.05 -12.26 -24.94
CA GLY A 570 -8.43 -12.94 -26.10
C GLY A 570 -8.62 -14.46 -26.12
N HIS A 571 -9.04 -15.05 -25.01
CA HIS A 571 -9.21 -16.50 -24.81
C HIS A 571 -10.63 -16.89 -24.41
N ASN A 572 -11.63 -16.06 -24.71
CA ASN A 572 -13.05 -16.22 -24.36
C ASN A 572 -13.88 -16.94 -25.43
N GLN A 573 -13.31 -17.94 -26.13
CA GLN A 573 -13.96 -18.62 -27.25
C GLN A 573 -15.28 -19.29 -26.83
N ASP A 574 -15.35 -19.84 -25.62
CA ASP A 574 -16.54 -20.47 -25.06
C ASP A 574 -17.57 -19.45 -24.51
N SER A 575 -17.30 -18.16 -24.68
CA SER A 575 -18.13 -17.06 -24.19
C SER A 575 -18.47 -17.17 -22.70
N LEU A 576 -17.52 -17.62 -21.90
CA LEU A 576 -17.66 -17.72 -20.43
C LEU A 576 -17.95 -16.34 -19.80
N PHE A 577 -17.24 -15.33 -20.27
CA PHE A 577 -17.41 -13.96 -19.81
C PHE A 577 -18.23 -13.14 -20.80
N LYS A 578 -19.22 -12.40 -20.30
CA LYS A 578 -20.13 -11.56 -21.09
C LYS A 578 -19.76 -10.08 -21.07
N ALA A 579 -18.95 -9.65 -20.12
CA ALA A 579 -18.43 -8.30 -20.02
C ALA A 579 -17.08 -8.27 -19.33
N PHE A 580 -16.25 -7.28 -19.68
CA PHE A 580 -14.92 -7.06 -19.13
C PHE A 580 -14.76 -5.63 -18.60
N ILE A 581 -13.99 -5.48 -17.51
CA ILE A 581 -13.50 -4.19 -17.04
C ILE A 581 -12.01 -4.30 -16.74
N ALA A 582 -11.19 -3.56 -17.49
CA ALA A 582 -9.74 -3.46 -17.28
C ALA A 582 -9.37 -2.05 -16.80
N HIS A 583 -8.63 -1.96 -15.69
CA HIS A 583 -8.08 -0.71 -15.20
C HIS A 583 -6.56 -0.77 -15.30
N CYS A 584 -5.94 0.22 -15.99
CA CYS A 584 -4.48 0.34 -16.18
C CYS A 584 -3.80 -1.02 -16.42
N GLY A 585 -4.35 -1.83 -17.35
CA GLY A 585 -3.82 -3.15 -17.68
C GLY A 585 -2.69 -3.08 -18.72
N MET A 586 -1.71 -3.98 -18.60
CA MET A 586 -0.69 -4.18 -19.64
C MET A 586 -1.34 -4.85 -20.86
N PHE A 587 -1.35 -4.17 -21.99
CA PHE A 587 -1.93 -4.69 -23.24
C PHE A 587 -0.86 -5.20 -24.20
N ASN A 588 0.25 -4.48 -24.29
CA ASN A 588 1.38 -4.79 -25.16
C ASN A 588 2.67 -4.86 -24.32
N LEU A 589 3.13 -6.06 -23.99
CA LEU A 589 4.27 -6.27 -23.10
C LEU A 589 5.59 -5.69 -23.63
N GLU A 590 5.78 -5.59 -24.96
CA GLU A 590 6.96 -4.92 -25.53
C GLU A 590 6.90 -3.40 -25.27
N SER A 591 5.73 -2.78 -25.48
CA SER A 591 5.48 -1.37 -25.17
C SER A 591 5.61 -1.10 -23.66
N GLN A 592 5.06 -1.97 -22.82
CA GLN A 592 5.17 -1.89 -21.37
C GLN A 592 6.63 -1.95 -20.92
N TYR A 593 7.42 -2.92 -21.39
CA TYR A 593 8.84 -3.02 -21.09
C TYR A 593 9.60 -1.75 -21.47
N ALA A 594 9.31 -1.18 -22.64
CA ALA A 594 10.01 0.00 -23.15
C ALA A 594 9.59 1.33 -22.49
N SER A 595 8.53 1.33 -21.66
CA SER A 595 7.93 2.57 -21.15
C SER A 595 7.57 2.56 -19.66
N THR A 596 7.72 1.46 -18.93
CA THR A 596 7.62 1.42 -17.47
C THR A 596 8.85 2.09 -16.82
N GLU A 597 8.77 2.40 -15.54
CA GLU A 597 9.82 3.11 -14.80
C GLU A 597 10.76 2.17 -14.02
N GLU A 598 10.24 1.10 -13.38
CA GLU A 598 11.05 0.12 -12.64
C GLU A 598 11.40 -1.08 -13.54
N MET A 599 12.57 -1.04 -14.14
CA MET A 599 13.01 -2.09 -15.08
C MET A 599 13.30 -3.42 -14.38
N PHE A 600 13.56 -3.43 -13.05
CA PHE A 600 13.87 -4.66 -12.33
C PHE A 600 12.72 -5.65 -12.37
N PHE A 601 11.45 -5.21 -12.16
CA PHE A 601 10.33 -6.14 -12.11
C PHE A 601 10.04 -6.77 -13.48
N VAL A 602 10.07 -5.98 -14.56
CA VAL A 602 9.83 -6.52 -15.91
C VAL A 602 10.98 -7.43 -16.38
N ASN A 603 12.21 -7.14 -15.98
CA ASN A 603 13.35 -8.04 -16.25
C ASN A 603 13.19 -9.38 -15.53
N HIS A 604 12.80 -9.37 -14.27
CA HIS A 604 12.58 -10.60 -13.51
C HIS A 604 11.34 -11.36 -14.02
N ASP A 605 10.21 -10.70 -14.03
CA ASP A 605 8.92 -11.36 -14.27
C ASP A 605 8.71 -11.79 -15.72
N LEU A 606 9.26 -11.05 -16.69
CA LEU A 606 9.21 -11.46 -18.09
C LEU A 606 10.43 -12.29 -18.50
N GLY A 607 11.44 -12.44 -17.63
CA GLY A 607 12.66 -13.20 -17.87
C GLY A 607 13.71 -12.47 -18.68
N GLY A 608 13.53 -11.18 -18.97
CA GLY A 608 14.47 -10.33 -19.69
C GLY A 608 13.82 -9.50 -20.79
N PRO A 609 14.63 -8.71 -21.51
CA PRO A 609 14.16 -7.81 -22.56
C PRO A 609 13.67 -8.54 -23.83
N TYR A 610 12.68 -7.96 -24.51
CA TYR A 610 12.04 -8.56 -25.70
C TYR A 610 12.98 -8.72 -26.92
N TRP A 611 14.11 -7.99 -26.94
CA TRP A 611 15.09 -8.10 -28.04
C TRP A 611 16.08 -9.26 -27.87
N GLU A 612 16.14 -9.90 -26.72
CA GLU A 612 16.97 -11.11 -26.48
C GLU A 612 16.31 -12.34 -27.10
N LYS A 613 16.50 -12.52 -28.41
CA LYS A 613 15.79 -13.55 -29.18
C LYS A 613 16.20 -14.98 -28.82
N ASP A 614 17.38 -15.16 -28.23
CA ASP A 614 17.89 -16.46 -27.75
C ASP A 614 17.44 -16.78 -26.31
N ASN A 615 16.80 -15.84 -25.62
CA ASN A 615 16.27 -16.01 -24.27
C ASN A 615 14.85 -16.61 -24.34
N ALA A 616 14.76 -17.94 -24.20
CA ALA A 616 13.49 -18.67 -24.36
C ALA A 616 12.40 -18.22 -23.34
N THR A 617 12.80 -17.90 -22.10
CA THR A 617 11.86 -17.42 -21.07
C THR A 617 11.26 -16.07 -21.46
N ALA A 618 12.09 -15.12 -21.86
CA ALA A 618 11.63 -13.81 -22.30
C ALA A 618 10.72 -13.93 -23.54
N GLN A 619 11.12 -14.68 -24.56
CA GLN A 619 10.31 -14.84 -25.77
C GLN A 619 8.94 -15.48 -25.44
N LYS A 620 8.89 -16.52 -24.61
CA LYS A 620 7.64 -17.12 -24.12
C LYS A 620 6.73 -16.07 -23.45
N SER A 621 7.30 -15.21 -22.60
CA SER A 621 6.54 -14.16 -21.93
C SER A 621 5.91 -13.18 -22.92
N TYR A 622 6.67 -12.68 -23.89
CA TYR A 622 6.15 -11.74 -24.90
C TYR A 622 5.13 -12.39 -25.86
N GLU A 623 5.21 -13.69 -26.14
CA GLU A 623 4.22 -14.43 -26.92
C GLU A 623 2.84 -14.44 -26.24
N THR A 624 2.78 -14.30 -24.89
CA THR A 624 1.51 -14.22 -24.14
C THR A 624 0.89 -12.83 -24.13
N SER A 625 1.52 -11.83 -24.74
CA SER A 625 1.06 -10.45 -24.75
C SER A 625 -0.36 -10.30 -25.32
N PRO A 626 -1.30 -9.70 -24.60
CA PRO A 626 -2.72 -9.65 -24.96
C PRO A 626 -2.99 -9.07 -26.35
N HIS A 627 -2.18 -8.14 -26.85
CA HIS A 627 -2.35 -7.53 -28.16
C HIS A 627 -2.23 -8.54 -29.33
N HIS A 628 -1.60 -9.69 -29.12
CA HIS A 628 -1.53 -10.77 -30.11
C HIS A 628 -2.86 -11.52 -30.30
N PHE A 629 -3.81 -11.37 -29.34
CA PHE A 629 -5.06 -12.14 -29.31
C PHE A 629 -6.30 -11.27 -29.51
N VAL A 630 -6.15 -10.00 -29.83
CA VAL A 630 -7.25 -9.05 -30.00
C VAL A 630 -8.26 -9.49 -31.07
N GLN A 631 -7.83 -10.25 -32.10
CA GLN A 631 -8.70 -10.82 -33.14
C GLN A 631 -9.75 -11.79 -32.56
N ASN A 632 -9.56 -12.30 -31.36
CA ASN A 632 -10.48 -13.23 -30.70
C ASN A 632 -11.47 -12.53 -29.76
N TRP A 633 -11.31 -11.22 -29.50
CA TRP A 633 -12.21 -10.51 -28.61
C TRP A 633 -13.65 -10.56 -29.12
N ASN A 634 -14.59 -10.94 -28.25
CA ASN A 634 -15.98 -11.20 -28.61
C ASN A 634 -17.01 -10.66 -27.61
N ALA A 635 -16.58 -9.94 -26.57
CA ALA A 635 -17.45 -9.39 -25.53
C ALA A 635 -17.10 -7.92 -25.23
N PRO A 636 -18.06 -7.11 -24.75
CA PRO A 636 -17.87 -5.70 -24.44
C PRO A 636 -16.84 -5.48 -23.34
N ILE A 637 -16.08 -4.35 -23.45
CA ILE A 637 -15.02 -4.02 -22.52
C ILE A 637 -15.02 -2.53 -22.13
N LEU A 638 -15.00 -2.27 -20.81
CA LEU A 638 -14.73 -0.95 -20.22
C LEU A 638 -13.26 -0.87 -19.82
N ILE A 639 -12.61 0.23 -20.18
CA ILE A 639 -11.19 0.46 -19.89
C ILE A 639 -11.05 1.76 -19.10
N PHE A 640 -10.36 1.70 -17.94
CA PHE A 640 -10.00 2.84 -17.12
C PHE A 640 -8.50 3.06 -17.11
N THR A 641 -8.07 4.33 -17.01
CA THR A 641 -6.65 4.66 -16.83
C THR A 641 -6.44 6.03 -16.22
N GLY A 642 -5.33 6.21 -15.48
CA GLY A 642 -4.85 7.49 -15.01
C GLY A 642 -3.82 8.09 -15.97
N GLY A 643 -3.86 9.40 -16.20
CA GLY A 643 -2.93 10.10 -17.10
C GLY A 643 -1.51 10.23 -16.55
N LYS A 644 -1.35 10.07 -15.22
CA LYS A 644 -0.06 10.10 -14.50
C LYS A 644 0.37 8.72 -14.02
N ASP A 645 -0.09 7.68 -14.65
CA ASP A 645 0.36 6.32 -14.43
C ASP A 645 1.64 6.08 -15.24
N PHE A 646 2.78 5.94 -14.52
CA PHE A 646 4.06 5.64 -15.14
C PHE A 646 4.48 4.17 -14.94
N ARG A 647 3.82 3.47 -14.01
CA ARG A 647 3.97 2.03 -13.82
C ARG A 647 3.41 1.25 -15.03
N ILE A 648 2.18 1.55 -15.42
CA ILE A 648 1.56 1.06 -16.64
C ILE A 648 1.06 2.28 -17.42
N PRO A 649 1.88 2.81 -18.33
CA PRO A 649 1.56 4.05 -19.02
C PRO A 649 0.19 3.99 -19.70
N TYR A 650 -0.57 5.07 -19.59
CA TYR A 650 -1.95 5.16 -20.10
C TYR A 650 -2.06 4.80 -21.60
N THR A 651 -0.95 4.83 -22.34
CA THR A 651 -0.89 4.40 -23.74
C THR A 651 -1.25 2.93 -23.94
N GLU A 652 -1.03 2.07 -22.94
CA GLU A 652 -1.47 0.67 -22.97
C GLU A 652 -3.01 0.58 -23.07
N SER A 653 -3.71 1.38 -22.29
CA SER A 653 -5.17 1.49 -22.34
C SER A 653 -5.68 2.10 -23.64
N LEU A 654 -4.96 3.10 -24.20
CA LEU A 654 -5.31 3.67 -25.51
C LEU A 654 -5.17 2.63 -26.63
N GLN A 655 -4.09 1.84 -26.63
CA GLN A 655 -3.90 0.76 -27.59
C GLN A 655 -5.05 -0.25 -27.52
N ALA A 656 -5.39 -0.73 -26.32
CA ALA A 656 -6.47 -1.69 -26.12
C ALA A 656 -7.83 -1.16 -26.60
N PHE A 657 -8.17 0.09 -26.26
CA PHE A 657 -9.42 0.72 -26.68
C PHE A 657 -9.48 0.89 -28.21
N ASN A 658 -8.41 1.39 -28.83
CA ASN A 658 -8.37 1.56 -30.29
C ASN A 658 -8.58 0.23 -31.02
N MET A 659 -7.97 -0.84 -30.53
CA MET A 659 -8.13 -2.17 -31.15
C MET A 659 -9.54 -2.73 -30.96
N ALA A 660 -10.15 -2.53 -29.78
CA ALA A 660 -11.54 -2.90 -29.55
C ALA A 660 -12.47 -2.17 -30.55
N GLN A 661 -12.32 -0.84 -30.69
CA GLN A 661 -13.10 -0.03 -31.63
C GLN A 661 -12.90 -0.45 -33.08
N MET A 662 -11.67 -0.68 -33.52
CA MET A 662 -11.35 -1.14 -34.88
C MET A 662 -11.93 -2.52 -35.21
N ARG A 663 -12.12 -3.33 -34.15
CA ARG A 663 -12.75 -4.66 -34.24
C ARG A 663 -14.30 -4.60 -34.18
N GLY A 664 -14.89 -3.43 -33.96
CA GLY A 664 -16.33 -3.27 -33.73
C GLY A 664 -16.82 -3.87 -32.41
N ILE A 665 -15.92 -4.08 -31.43
CA ILE A 665 -16.27 -4.51 -30.09
C ILE A 665 -16.83 -3.31 -29.32
N GLU A 666 -18.00 -3.46 -28.70
CA GLU A 666 -18.55 -2.44 -27.81
C GLU A 666 -17.56 -2.15 -26.69
N SER A 667 -17.12 -0.89 -26.61
CA SER A 667 -16.09 -0.52 -25.66
C SER A 667 -16.23 0.93 -25.21
N LYS A 668 -15.83 1.18 -23.96
CA LYS A 668 -15.77 2.52 -23.37
C LYS A 668 -14.38 2.74 -22.79
N LEU A 669 -13.82 3.93 -22.98
CA LEU A 669 -12.57 4.38 -22.35
C LEU A 669 -12.88 5.53 -21.41
N VAL A 670 -12.40 5.43 -20.17
CA VAL A 670 -12.46 6.50 -19.17
C VAL A 670 -11.05 6.85 -18.72
N VAL A 671 -10.61 8.06 -19.03
CA VAL A 671 -9.29 8.58 -18.67
C VAL A 671 -9.44 9.63 -17.58
N PHE A 672 -8.66 9.49 -16.51
CA PHE A 672 -8.53 10.48 -15.44
C PHE A 672 -7.17 11.18 -15.59
N PRO A 673 -7.08 12.34 -16.25
CA PRO A 673 -5.80 12.95 -16.65
C PRO A 673 -4.87 13.28 -15.48
N GLU A 674 -5.44 13.57 -14.30
CA GLU A 674 -4.71 13.98 -13.10
C GLU A 674 -4.60 12.86 -12.05
N GLU A 675 -5.11 11.67 -12.34
CA GLU A 675 -4.94 10.48 -11.49
C GLU A 675 -3.75 9.64 -11.94
N THR A 676 -3.29 8.81 -11.03
CA THR A 676 -2.11 7.95 -11.16
C THR A 676 -2.52 6.51 -11.53
N HIS A 677 -1.71 5.55 -11.17
CA HIS A 677 -2.09 4.12 -11.18
C HIS A 677 -3.34 3.83 -10.35
N PHE A 678 -3.66 4.75 -9.44
CA PHE A 678 -4.80 4.69 -8.55
C PHE A 678 -5.71 5.90 -8.75
N VAL A 679 -7.04 5.70 -8.71
CA VAL A 679 -8.03 6.79 -8.72
C VAL A 679 -8.39 7.09 -7.28
N LEU A 680 -7.79 8.13 -6.71
CA LEU A 680 -7.80 8.39 -5.27
C LEU A 680 -8.57 9.66 -4.86
N LYS A 681 -8.82 10.59 -5.78
CA LYS A 681 -9.63 11.78 -5.47
C LYS A 681 -11.10 11.38 -5.29
N PRO A 682 -11.80 11.87 -4.27
CA PRO A 682 -13.18 11.46 -3.94
C PRO A 682 -14.14 11.46 -5.12
N GLN A 683 -14.24 12.57 -5.85
CA GLN A 683 -15.18 12.67 -6.98
C GLN A 683 -14.82 11.73 -8.13
N ASN A 684 -13.54 11.60 -8.45
CA ASN A 684 -13.07 10.67 -9.49
C ASN A 684 -13.34 9.21 -9.11
N SER A 685 -13.11 8.87 -7.85
CA SER A 685 -13.38 7.52 -7.34
C SER A 685 -14.88 7.18 -7.36
N ILE A 686 -15.74 8.11 -6.98
CA ILE A 686 -17.20 7.92 -7.08
C ILE A 686 -17.62 7.76 -8.55
N LEU A 687 -17.10 8.60 -9.46
CA LEU A 687 -17.36 8.46 -10.89
C LEU A 687 -16.91 7.11 -11.42
N TRP A 688 -15.71 6.66 -11.03
CA TRP A 688 -15.17 5.34 -11.39
C TRP A 688 -16.12 4.22 -10.96
N GLN A 689 -16.60 4.24 -9.71
CA GLN A 689 -17.55 3.24 -9.17
C GLN A 689 -18.90 3.26 -9.91
N ARG A 690 -19.39 4.44 -10.26
CA ARG A 690 -20.65 4.58 -11.01
C ARG A 690 -20.53 4.02 -12.42
N GLU A 691 -19.45 4.33 -13.14
CA GLU A 691 -19.18 3.80 -14.47
C GLU A 691 -18.97 2.28 -14.45
N PHE A 692 -18.24 1.78 -13.45
CA PHE A 692 -18.04 0.35 -13.20
C PHE A 692 -19.38 -0.39 -13.03
N LYS A 693 -20.24 0.13 -12.15
CA LYS A 693 -21.56 -0.45 -11.91
C LYS A 693 -22.47 -0.38 -13.15
N ALA A 694 -22.53 0.78 -13.79
CA ALA A 694 -23.38 0.99 -14.96
C ALA A 694 -23.02 0.04 -16.10
N TRP A 695 -21.71 -0.17 -16.34
CA TRP A 695 -21.22 -1.10 -17.36
C TRP A 695 -21.61 -2.54 -17.07
N LEU A 696 -21.38 -3.01 -15.86
CA LEU A 696 -21.77 -4.37 -15.48
C LEU A 696 -23.30 -4.56 -15.49
N ASP A 697 -24.06 -3.60 -14.98
CA ASP A 697 -25.52 -3.67 -14.99
C ASP A 697 -26.08 -3.75 -16.42
N GLN A 698 -25.51 -2.99 -17.37
CA GLN A 698 -25.92 -3.01 -18.77
C GLN A 698 -25.72 -4.38 -19.43
N HIS A 699 -24.65 -5.09 -19.08
CA HIS A 699 -24.25 -6.31 -19.78
C HIS A 699 -24.54 -7.61 -19.01
N LEU A 700 -24.70 -7.54 -17.69
CA LEU A 700 -24.86 -8.72 -16.84
C LEU A 700 -26.21 -8.79 -16.11
N LYS A 701 -27.03 -7.74 -16.13
CA LYS A 701 -28.37 -7.78 -15.57
C LYS A 701 -29.42 -7.78 -16.67
N LYS A 702 -30.48 -8.57 -16.45
CA LYS A 702 -31.65 -8.65 -17.35
C LYS A 702 -32.58 -7.48 -17.09
#